data_f0022bc029a27414a3201d6faf83c49f
#
_entry.id   f0022bc029a27414a3201d6faf83c49f
#
_cell.length_a   1.000
_cell.length_b   1.000
_cell.length_c   1.000
_cell.angle_alpha   90.00
_cell.angle_beta   90.00
_cell.angle_gamma   90.00
#
_symmetry.space_group_name_H-M   'P 1'
#
loop_
_entity.id
_entity.type
_entity.pdbx_description
1 polymer ?
#
loop_
_entity_poly.entity_id
_entity_poly.type
_entity_poly.pdbx_seq_one_letter_code
_entity_poly.pdbx_strand_id
1 'polypeptide(L)'
;MKKDERSHSQIDNNHRLMNLIKNQLDPNIIKSKHSLLRKNWTASSNDITVVNEANVLVISNTKETKRYLSYIEKNNSFSVYPKHRFPLCSKDFLNINIEMEEYGNIEISLIVIEYDEKEKINQIVMPVNSKRNEFRLKDETKAVRCALKVNGKGTAKIKRLELIRKQPELKDLYVQNTKPISNKRKQIIKSLKSLKVACILDEFSRTCYEKNVQLINLTPSTWKETLDSEVPDILLVESAWKGYQGTWEYKIATYSNQDKTDLKELLNWCRENGVPTAFWNKEDPIHFNKFIDTAQLFDYVFTTDSNMIADYQKKIKHNRVFALPFSADPSLHNPVKLPEGRKHKINFAGSYYSNRHEDRQNAMDILFNLACEYEFDIYDRNFEANLKNKNSNFQFPDFLKNHIIGSLSYEDIEKAYKGYRICLNVNSVIDSPTMFSRRVFEALASGTPVVSTKSKGIQAMFNNLVINSNEVHVLEEEMNLLMNDDLYYRRKSLEGIREIYLNHTYQHRLQYLVNKIGIKVEHPLPMKQICMVSVVHSKEEFERVYNLFSKQTWNDKKLCIFLDNFEGYIDILNHYNNDKVNAYVYSYAEFYGKAASFFGDTYVCYINPNDHYGENYLLDMAIAIEYSHSEIIGKSNKYCFKNNEFIDNDEDEYVFVMNLEPHSSMIKASILKENLFKCLSDLKENKNFNRYFPQGHKLFSVDKFNYIQNFISKQPVIYDL
;
A
#
# COMPACT_ATOMS: atom_id res chain seq x y z
N MET A 1 -31.41 -13.13 -0.84
CA MET A 1 -30.65 -12.37 -1.83
C MET A 1 -29.90 -11.16 -1.26
N LYS A 2 -29.53 -11.12 0.04
CA LYS A 2 -28.77 -10.00 0.68
C LYS A 2 -27.35 -10.39 1.15
N LYS A 3 -26.84 -11.52 0.69
CA LYS A 3 -25.49 -12.03 1.09
C LYS A 3 -24.38 -11.74 0.07
N ASP A 4 -24.70 -11.38 -1.16
CA ASP A 4 -23.69 -11.32 -2.24
C ASP A 4 -23.04 -9.94 -2.44
N GLU A 5 -23.68 -8.84 -2.04
CA GLU A 5 -23.11 -7.50 -2.26
C GLU A 5 -22.01 -7.11 -1.24
N ARG A 6 -22.06 -7.68 -0.02
CA ARG A 6 -20.94 -7.49 0.96
C ARG A 6 -19.67 -8.25 0.55
N SER A 7 -19.81 -9.30 -0.25
CA SER A 7 -18.67 -10.03 -0.83
C SER A 7 -17.97 -9.22 -1.93
N HIS A 8 -18.68 -8.37 -2.67
CA HIS A 8 -18.12 -7.60 -3.78
C HIS A 8 -17.20 -6.47 -3.31
N SER A 9 -17.53 -5.72 -2.24
CA SER A 9 -16.64 -4.66 -1.74
C SER A 9 -15.38 -5.19 -1.05
N GLN A 10 -15.47 -6.35 -0.40
CA GLN A 10 -14.30 -7.05 0.14
C GLN A 10 -13.46 -7.71 -0.96
N ILE A 11 -14.10 -8.22 -2.01
CA ILE A 11 -13.45 -8.72 -3.22
C ILE A 11 -12.73 -7.57 -3.93
N ASP A 12 -13.30 -6.38 -4.00
CA ASP A 12 -12.70 -5.19 -4.62
C ASP A 12 -11.48 -4.66 -3.82
N ASN A 13 -11.56 -4.62 -2.50
CA ASN A 13 -10.41 -4.23 -1.66
C ASN A 13 -9.29 -5.29 -1.67
N ASN A 14 -9.65 -6.57 -1.66
CA ASN A 14 -8.69 -7.66 -1.86
C ASN A 14 -8.12 -7.67 -3.28
N HIS A 15 -8.90 -7.32 -4.29
CA HIS A 15 -8.43 -7.14 -5.67
C HIS A 15 -7.51 -5.91 -5.78
N ARG A 16 -7.80 -4.83 -5.09
CA ARG A 16 -6.97 -3.62 -5.09
C ARG A 16 -5.64 -3.86 -4.37
N LEU A 17 -5.65 -4.51 -3.22
CA LEU A 17 -4.44 -4.92 -2.52
C LEU A 17 -3.65 -5.97 -3.31
N MET A 18 -4.33 -6.96 -3.89
CA MET A 18 -3.71 -7.96 -4.76
C MET A 18 -3.18 -7.35 -6.06
N ASN A 19 -3.84 -6.33 -6.59
CA ASN A 19 -3.34 -5.58 -7.74
C ASN A 19 -2.19 -4.65 -7.36
N LEU A 20 -2.22 -4.00 -6.19
CA LEU A 20 -1.08 -3.24 -5.65
C LEU A 20 0.13 -4.15 -5.42
N ILE A 21 -0.04 -5.27 -4.75
CA ILE A 21 1.05 -6.23 -4.52
C ILE A 21 1.48 -6.89 -5.83
N LYS A 22 0.58 -7.25 -6.73
CA LYS A 22 0.92 -7.76 -8.07
C LYS A 22 1.62 -6.71 -8.90
N ASN A 23 1.16 -5.47 -8.87
CA ASN A 23 1.78 -4.35 -9.57
C ASN A 23 3.16 -4.00 -8.99
N GLN A 24 3.40 -4.27 -7.72
CA GLN A 24 4.68 -4.06 -7.05
C GLN A 24 5.65 -5.23 -7.21
N LEU A 25 5.16 -6.44 -7.53
CA LEU A 25 5.95 -7.67 -7.58
C LEU A 25 6.59 -7.98 -8.95
N ASP A 26 6.16 -7.32 -10.02
CA ASP A 26 6.73 -7.51 -11.36
C ASP A 26 7.34 -6.19 -11.87
N PRO A 27 8.67 -6.05 -11.86
CA PRO A 27 9.34 -4.84 -12.37
C PRO A 27 9.16 -4.65 -13.88
N ASN A 28 8.64 -5.68 -14.57
CA ASN A 28 8.25 -5.61 -15.98
C ASN A 28 6.74 -5.44 -16.13
N ILE A 29 6.00 -5.09 -15.06
CA ILE A 29 4.59 -4.73 -15.21
C ILE A 29 4.48 -3.47 -16.05
N ILE A 30 4.36 -3.77 -17.28
CA ILE A 30 3.67 -2.96 -18.24
C ILE A 30 2.29 -2.69 -17.69
N LYS A 31 1.88 -1.45 -17.75
CA LYS A 31 0.47 -1.09 -17.60
C LYS A 31 -0.35 -2.23 -18.19
N SER A 32 -1.21 -2.83 -17.44
CA SER A 32 -2.05 -3.98 -17.82
C SER A 32 -2.79 -3.77 -19.14
N LYS A 33 -2.68 -2.57 -19.70
CA LYS A 33 -3.34 -2.07 -20.88
C LYS A 33 -2.44 -1.06 -21.60
N HIS A 34 -2.04 -1.38 -22.83
CA HIS A 34 -1.22 -0.50 -23.67
C HIS A 34 -2.02 -0.03 -24.88
N SER A 35 -2.32 1.28 -24.94
CA SER A 35 -2.99 1.89 -26.08
C SER A 35 -2.01 2.15 -27.21
N LEU A 36 -2.28 1.59 -28.37
CA LEU A 36 -1.52 1.81 -29.61
C LEU A 36 -2.03 3.01 -30.41
N LEU A 37 -3.03 3.76 -29.93
CA LEU A 37 -3.57 4.94 -30.60
C LEU A 37 -2.64 6.15 -30.51
N ARG A 38 -1.82 6.23 -29.46
CA ARG A 38 -0.95 7.39 -29.23
C ARG A 38 0.36 7.26 -29.99
N LYS A 39 0.54 8.15 -31.02
CA LYS A 39 1.77 8.50 -31.74
C LYS A 39 2.59 7.36 -32.38
N ASN A 40 3.15 7.65 -33.56
CA ASN A 40 4.26 6.94 -34.21
C ASN A 40 3.89 5.71 -35.07
N TRP A 41 2.81 5.78 -35.83
CA TRP A 41 2.61 4.89 -36.96
C TRP A 41 3.32 5.44 -38.22
N THR A 42 4.15 4.63 -38.86
CA THR A 42 4.87 4.98 -40.06
C THR A 42 4.34 4.16 -41.23
N ALA A 43 3.92 4.85 -42.28
CA ALA A 43 3.40 4.25 -43.52
C ALA A 43 4.52 3.62 -44.36
N SER A 44 4.22 2.51 -45.04
CA SER A 44 5.14 1.83 -45.95
C SER A 44 5.20 2.46 -47.35
N SER A 45 4.26 3.34 -47.70
CA SER A 45 4.18 4.03 -49.01
C SER A 45 3.30 5.26 -48.90
N ASN A 46 3.37 6.13 -49.96
CA ASN A 46 2.56 7.34 -50.06
C ASN A 46 1.07 7.06 -50.38
N ASP A 47 0.71 5.82 -50.75
CA ASP A 47 -0.67 5.44 -51.04
C ASP A 47 -1.53 5.28 -49.79
N ILE A 48 -0.91 5.19 -48.61
CA ILE A 48 -1.57 5.04 -47.31
C ILE A 48 -1.21 6.23 -46.43
N THR A 49 -2.22 6.86 -45.88
CA THR A 49 -2.07 7.93 -44.88
C THR A 49 -2.57 7.50 -43.55
N VAL A 50 -1.92 7.99 -42.49
CA VAL A 50 -2.31 7.79 -41.10
C VAL A 50 -2.30 9.11 -40.35
N VAL A 51 -3.42 9.49 -39.80
CA VAL A 51 -3.60 10.74 -39.04
C VAL A 51 -4.20 10.39 -37.68
N ASN A 52 -3.77 11.09 -36.65
CA ASN A 52 -4.34 10.95 -35.31
C ASN A 52 -5.16 12.20 -34.99
N GLU A 53 -6.47 12.09 -34.99
CA GLU A 53 -7.42 13.17 -34.71
C GLU A 53 -8.15 12.88 -33.39
N ALA A 54 -7.96 13.72 -32.39
CA ALA A 54 -8.67 13.63 -31.09
C ALA A 54 -8.72 12.21 -30.45
N ASN A 55 -7.58 11.48 -30.47
CA ASN A 55 -7.45 10.09 -30.03
C ASN A 55 -8.12 9.02 -30.93
N VAL A 56 -8.48 9.35 -32.13
CA VAL A 56 -8.93 8.41 -33.16
C VAL A 56 -7.82 8.29 -34.22
N LEU A 57 -7.43 7.07 -34.53
CA LEU A 57 -6.45 6.79 -35.58
C LEU A 57 -7.21 6.62 -36.90
N VAL A 58 -7.05 7.59 -37.80
CA VAL A 58 -7.66 7.56 -39.15
C VAL A 58 -6.64 7.05 -40.16
N ILE A 59 -6.98 5.93 -40.81
CA ILE A 59 -6.13 5.29 -41.83
C ILE A 59 -6.88 5.33 -43.16
N SER A 60 -6.27 5.91 -44.20
CA SER A 60 -6.85 5.93 -45.54
C SER A 60 -5.89 5.28 -46.53
N ASN A 61 -6.36 4.29 -47.27
CA ASN A 61 -5.65 3.64 -48.37
C ASN A 61 -6.32 3.97 -49.69
N THR A 62 -5.57 4.56 -50.62
CA THR A 62 -6.08 5.04 -51.92
C THR A 62 -6.07 3.97 -53.02
N LYS A 63 -5.36 2.86 -52.81
CA LYS A 63 -5.24 1.74 -53.76
C LYS A 63 -5.73 0.42 -53.19
N GLU A 64 -6.17 -0.48 -54.03
CA GLU A 64 -6.60 -1.84 -53.64
C GLU A 64 -5.43 -2.80 -53.34
N THR A 65 -4.30 -2.27 -52.93
CA THR A 65 -3.09 -3.04 -52.69
C THR A 65 -2.80 -3.15 -51.19
N LYS A 66 -2.21 -4.27 -50.80
CA LYS A 66 -1.78 -4.52 -49.45
C LYS A 66 -0.70 -3.53 -48.99
N ARG A 67 -0.89 -2.86 -47.86
CA ARG A 67 0.03 -1.93 -47.23
C ARG A 67 0.27 -2.24 -45.77
N TYR A 68 1.35 -1.70 -45.22
CA TYR A 68 1.73 -1.91 -43.82
C TYR A 68 2.01 -0.58 -43.13
N LEU A 69 1.58 -0.49 -41.87
CA LEU A 69 1.93 0.59 -40.96
C LEU A 69 2.74 -0.02 -39.81
N SER A 70 3.91 0.54 -39.55
CA SER A 70 4.77 0.08 -38.47
C SER A 70 4.61 0.97 -37.24
N TYR A 71 4.47 0.38 -36.10
CA TYR A 71 4.34 1.09 -34.82
C TYR A 71 5.74 1.41 -34.25
N ILE A 72 6.01 2.68 -33.98
CA ILE A 72 7.27 3.23 -33.43
C ILE A 72 8.48 3.10 -34.39
N GLU A 73 8.63 1.99 -35.06
CA GLU A 73 9.77 1.75 -35.97
C GLU A 73 9.57 2.40 -37.33
N LYS A 74 10.56 3.17 -37.79
CA LYS A 74 10.55 3.79 -39.10
C LYS A 74 10.85 2.79 -40.23
N ASN A 75 11.50 1.68 -39.92
CA ASN A 75 11.84 0.63 -40.87
C ASN A 75 10.66 -0.34 -41.06
N ASN A 76 10.25 -0.59 -42.29
CA ASN A 76 9.16 -1.53 -42.62
C ASN A 76 9.68 -2.95 -42.94
N SER A 77 10.97 -3.23 -42.81
CA SER A 77 11.50 -4.60 -42.91
C SER A 77 11.30 -5.35 -41.60
N PHE A 78 10.33 -6.26 -41.59
CA PHE A 78 9.98 -7.04 -40.41
C PHE A 78 10.93 -8.21 -40.12
N SER A 79 11.97 -8.42 -40.95
CA SER A 79 13.06 -9.35 -40.68
C SER A 79 14.14 -8.76 -39.78
N VAL A 80 14.21 -7.42 -39.68
CA VAL A 80 15.23 -6.73 -38.87
C VAL A 80 14.77 -6.63 -37.43
N TYR A 81 15.67 -6.97 -36.50
CA TYR A 81 15.46 -6.85 -35.06
C TYR A 81 15.07 -5.42 -34.68
N PRO A 82 14.02 -5.20 -33.85
CA PRO A 82 13.55 -3.86 -33.52
C PRO A 82 14.54 -3.10 -32.66
N LYS A 83 14.73 -1.82 -32.97
CA LYS A 83 15.54 -0.90 -32.15
C LYS A 83 14.80 -0.49 -30.86
N HIS A 84 13.48 -0.38 -30.93
CA HIS A 84 12.62 -0.02 -29.80
C HIS A 84 11.99 -1.29 -29.24
N ARG A 85 12.28 -1.59 -27.99
CA ARG A 85 11.71 -2.75 -27.31
C ARG A 85 10.30 -2.42 -26.84
N PHE A 86 9.34 -3.15 -27.38
CA PHE A 86 8.00 -3.15 -26.84
C PHE A 86 8.01 -3.91 -25.51
N PRO A 87 7.41 -3.37 -24.44
CA PRO A 87 7.57 -3.93 -23.11
C PRO A 87 6.68 -5.18 -22.89
N LEU A 88 6.94 -6.25 -23.58
CA LEU A 88 6.29 -7.58 -23.41
C LEU A 88 7.35 -8.61 -23.04
N CYS A 89 6.99 -9.54 -22.16
CA CYS A 89 7.86 -10.63 -21.72
C CYS A 89 7.52 -11.93 -22.45
N SER A 90 8.49 -12.85 -22.54
CA SER A 90 8.25 -14.22 -23.00
C SER A 90 7.11 -14.85 -22.19
N LYS A 91 6.28 -15.68 -22.86
CA LYS A 91 5.10 -16.37 -22.28
C LYS A 91 3.91 -15.49 -21.95
N ASP A 92 3.94 -14.20 -22.22
CA ASP A 92 2.76 -13.36 -21.98
C ASP A 92 1.55 -13.80 -22.78
N PHE A 93 0.39 -13.83 -22.12
CA PHE A 93 -0.90 -13.91 -22.77
C PHE A 93 -1.41 -12.50 -23.03
N LEU A 94 -1.77 -12.25 -24.27
CA LEU A 94 -2.23 -10.95 -24.72
C LEU A 94 -3.65 -11.05 -25.25
N ASN A 95 -4.48 -10.10 -24.85
CA ASN A 95 -5.78 -9.85 -25.47
C ASN A 95 -5.75 -8.56 -26.22
N ILE A 96 -6.36 -8.52 -27.38
CA ILE A 96 -6.50 -7.30 -28.20
C ILE A 96 -7.92 -6.79 -28.08
N ASN A 97 -8.04 -5.52 -27.73
CA ASN A 97 -9.31 -4.82 -27.76
C ASN A 97 -9.27 -3.75 -28.85
N ILE A 98 -10.11 -3.94 -29.89
CA ILE A 98 -10.19 -3.02 -31.04
C ILE A 98 -11.63 -2.58 -31.21
N GLU A 99 -11.82 -1.27 -31.43
CA GLU A 99 -13.08 -0.64 -31.79
C GLU A 99 -12.84 0.23 -33.00
N MET A 100 -13.49 -0.08 -34.11
CA MET A 100 -13.23 0.51 -35.42
C MET A 100 -14.50 0.72 -36.25
N GLU A 101 -14.51 1.76 -37.05
CA GLU A 101 -15.49 2.02 -38.10
C GLU A 101 -14.75 1.97 -39.45
N GLU A 102 -15.31 1.25 -40.42
CA GLU A 102 -14.77 1.08 -41.78
C GLU A 102 -15.66 1.76 -42.81
N TYR A 103 -15.05 2.41 -43.75
CA TYR A 103 -15.70 3.08 -44.88
C TYR A 103 -15.03 2.66 -46.20
N GLY A 104 -15.78 2.02 -47.08
CA GLY A 104 -15.27 1.44 -48.32
C GLY A 104 -14.86 -0.03 -48.15
N ASN A 105 -14.06 -0.56 -49.04
CA ASN A 105 -13.61 -1.95 -49.04
C ASN A 105 -12.19 -2.06 -48.43
N ILE A 106 -12.09 -1.73 -47.13
CA ILE A 106 -10.82 -1.74 -46.38
C ILE A 106 -10.89 -2.78 -45.27
N GLU A 107 -9.85 -3.59 -45.15
CA GLU A 107 -9.67 -4.57 -44.08
C GLU A 107 -8.40 -4.27 -43.32
N ILE A 108 -8.47 -4.32 -41.96
CA ILE A 108 -7.31 -4.11 -41.10
C ILE A 108 -7.03 -5.34 -40.28
N SER A 109 -5.75 -5.71 -40.17
CA SER A 109 -5.27 -6.78 -39.28
C SER A 109 -4.11 -6.25 -38.44
N LEU A 110 -4.12 -6.55 -37.15
CA LEU A 110 -2.96 -6.32 -36.29
C LEU A 110 -1.96 -7.47 -36.49
N ILE A 111 -0.69 -7.10 -36.62
CA ILE A 111 0.42 -8.04 -36.71
C ILE A 111 1.28 -7.86 -35.47
N VAL A 112 1.53 -8.96 -34.76
CA VAL A 112 2.51 -9.03 -33.69
C VAL A 112 3.65 -9.93 -34.15
N ILE A 113 4.86 -9.40 -34.14
CA ILE A 113 6.08 -10.07 -34.62
C ILE A 113 6.99 -10.31 -33.44
N GLU A 114 7.42 -11.53 -33.27
CA GLU A 114 8.26 -11.97 -32.17
C GLU A 114 9.69 -12.20 -32.66
N TYR A 115 10.66 -11.79 -31.85
CA TYR A 115 12.08 -11.95 -32.09
C TYR A 115 12.75 -12.60 -30.87
N ASP A 116 13.72 -13.46 -31.12
CA ASP A 116 14.69 -13.88 -30.12
C ASP A 116 15.80 -12.81 -29.97
N GLU A 117 17.03 -13.18 -29.61
CA GLU A 117 18.14 -12.21 -29.50
C GLU A 117 18.72 -11.76 -30.86
N LYS A 118 18.42 -12.46 -31.94
CA LYS A 118 19.07 -12.28 -33.25
C LYS A 118 18.10 -12.09 -34.41
N GLU A 119 17.02 -12.86 -34.44
CA GLU A 119 16.16 -12.95 -35.61
C GLU A 119 14.66 -13.04 -35.26
N LYS A 120 13.84 -12.92 -36.29
CA LYS A 120 12.40 -13.11 -36.19
C LYS A 120 12.06 -14.58 -36.03
N ILE A 121 11.36 -14.93 -34.94
CA ILE A 121 10.99 -16.30 -34.61
C ILE A 121 9.51 -16.63 -34.87
N ASN A 122 8.64 -15.61 -34.89
CA ASN A 122 7.20 -15.82 -35.09
C ASN A 122 6.51 -14.57 -35.59
N GLN A 123 5.31 -14.76 -36.17
CA GLN A 123 4.41 -13.67 -36.56
C GLN A 123 2.97 -14.12 -36.39
N ILE A 124 2.19 -13.35 -35.66
CA ILE A 124 0.77 -13.53 -35.43
C ILE A 124 0.03 -12.43 -36.18
N VAL A 125 -0.94 -12.83 -37.01
CA VAL A 125 -1.80 -11.90 -37.79
C VAL A 125 -3.22 -12.07 -37.32
N MET A 126 -3.83 -10.99 -36.84
CA MET A 126 -5.19 -11.01 -36.33
C MET A 126 -6.06 -9.99 -37.07
N PRO A 127 -7.03 -10.45 -37.85
CA PRO A 127 -8.04 -9.57 -38.41
C PRO A 127 -8.83 -8.90 -37.29
N VAL A 128 -9.12 -7.61 -37.46
CA VAL A 128 -9.80 -6.79 -36.43
C VAL A 128 -11.18 -7.34 -36.07
N ASN A 129 -11.87 -7.96 -37.02
CA ASN A 129 -13.19 -8.56 -36.85
C ASN A 129 -13.14 -10.04 -36.39
N SER A 130 -12.00 -10.53 -35.96
CA SER A 130 -11.84 -11.92 -35.50
C SER A 130 -12.50 -12.17 -34.15
N LYS A 131 -13.20 -13.30 -34.00
CA LYS A 131 -13.72 -13.78 -32.71
C LYS A 131 -12.61 -14.21 -31.75
N ARG A 132 -11.38 -14.42 -32.23
CA ARG A 132 -10.22 -14.87 -31.46
C ARG A 132 -9.27 -13.68 -31.23
N ASN A 133 -9.39 -13.07 -30.07
CA ASN A 133 -8.61 -11.89 -29.71
C ASN A 133 -7.46 -12.18 -28.74
N GLU A 134 -7.16 -13.47 -28.49
CA GLU A 134 -6.17 -13.90 -27.50
C GLU A 134 -5.03 -14.69 -28.16
N PHE A 135 -3.80 -14.43 -27.72
CA PHE A 135 -2.63 -15.18 -28.15
C PHE A 135 -1.55 -15.19 -27.05
N ARG A 136 -0.67 -16.18 -27.12
CA ARG A 136 0.48 -16.32 -26.21
C ARG A 136 1.77 -16.08 -26.99
N LEU A 137 2.69 -15.33 -26.41
CA LEU A 137 4.05 -15.17 -26.93
C LEU A 137 4.87 -16.45 -26.68
N LYS A 138 5.79 -16.77 -27.59
CA LYS A 138 6.69 -17.90 -27.48
C LYS A 138 7.64 -17.74 -26.31
N ASP A 139 8.14 -18.87 -25.80
CA ASP A 139 9.05 -18.93 -24.66
C ASP A 139 10.40 -18.26 -24.95
N GLU A 140 10.83 -18.27 -26.22
CA GLU A 140 12.07 -17.69 -26.70
C GLU A 140 11.98 -16.18 -27.00
N THR A 141 10.78 -15.59 -26.95
CA THR A 141 10.56 -14.18 -27.29
C THR A 141 11.33 -13.23 -26.39
N LYS A 142 12.20 -12.41 -26.98
CA LYS A 142 12.99 -11.36 -26.31
C LYS A 142 12.57 -9.96 -26.69
N ALA A 143 11.95 -9.79 -27.86
CA ALA A 143 11.41 -8.54 -28.33
C ALA A 143 10.16 -8.74 -29.16
N VAL A 144 9.28 -7.73 -29.16
CA VAL A 144 8.04 -7.73 -29.92
C VAL A 144 7.93 -6.43 -30.71
N ARG A 145 7.42 -6.53 -31.94
CA ARG A 145 7.09 -5.41 -32.80
C ARG A 145 5.64 -5.51 -33.24
N CYS A 146 4.92 -4.37 -33.23
CA CYS A 146 3.54 -4.29 -33.71
C CYS A 146 3.48 -3.58 -35.07
N ALA A 147 2.59 -4.05 -35.94
CA ALA A 147 2.30 -3.45 -37.22
C ALA A 147 0.80 -3.61 -37.53
N LEU A 148 0.25 -2.74 -38.39
CA LEU A 148 -1.04 -2.92 -39.02
C LEU A 148 -0.85 -3.32 -40.49
N LYS A 149 -1.54 -4.36 -40.89
CA LYS A 149 -1.72 -4.73 -42.30
C LYS A 149 -3.05 -4.16 -42.77
N VAL A 150 -3.00 -3.37 -43.81
CA VAL A 150 -4.16 -2.74 -44.43
C VAL A 150 -4.32 -3.34 -45.82
N ASN A 151 -5.50 -3.84 -46.13
CA ASN A 151 -5.86 -4.43 -47.42
C ASN A 151 -7.10 -3.73 -47.98
N GLY A 152 -7.15 -3.52 -49.28
CA GLY A 152 -8.28 -2.86 -49.91
C GLY A 152 -8.23 -1.32 -49.88
N LYS A 153 -9.17 -0.68 -50.59
CA LYS A 153 -9.29 0.76 -50.72
C LYS A 153 -10.41 1.31 -49.85
N GLY A 154 -10.10 2.32 -49.03
CA GLY A 154 -11.08 2.91 -48.13
C GLY A 154 -10.45 3.67 -46.97
N THR A 155 -11.27 3.99 -46.00
CA THR A 155 -10.86 4.66 -44.75
C THR A 155 -11.36 3.90 -43.54
N ALA A 156 -10.50 3.72 -42.56
CA ALA A 156 -10.85 3.14 -41.25
C ALA A 156 -10.57 4.14 -40.14
N LYS A 157 -11.52 4.26 -39.21
CA LYS A 157 -11.40 5.07 -38.00
C LYS A 157 -11.32 4.15 -36.78
N ILE A 158 -10.13 4.02 -36.17
CA ILE A 158 -9.88 3.17 -35.02
C ILE A 158 -10.01 4.02 -33.77
N LYS A 159 -11.07 3.80 -33.01
CA LYS A 159 -11.38 4.50 -31.74
C LYS A 159 -10.66 3.86 -30.55
N ARG A 160 -10.40 2.56 -30.64
CA ARG A 160 -9.68 1.79 -29.61
C ARG A 160 -8.78 0.75 -30.27
N LEU A 161 -7.53 0.74 -29.87
CA LEU A 161 -6.56 -0.29 -30.24
C LEU A 161 -5.64 -0.50 -29.06
N GLU A 162 -5.89 -1.58 -28.31
CA GLU A 162 -5.22 -1.84 -27.05
C GLU A 162 -4.72 -3.28 -27.00
N LEU A 163 -3.48 -3.42 -26.54
CA LEU A 163 -2.95 -4.69 -26.08
C LEU A 163 -3.16 -4.79 -24.56
N ILE A 164 -3.92 -5.76 -24.14
CA ILE A 164 -4.19 -6.05 -22.73
C ILE A 164 -3.43 -7.31 -22.38
N ARG A 165 -2.48 -7.21 -21.45
CA ARG A 165 -1.81 -8.36 -20.89
C ARG A 165 -2.82 -9.12 -20.02
N LYS A 166 -3.17 -10.33 -20.41
CA LYS A 166 -3.84 -11.27 -19.52
C LYS A 166 -2.78 -11.99 -18.72
N GLN A 167 -2.86 -11.91 -17.41
CA GLN A 167 -2.17 -12.90 -16.59
C GLN A 167 -2.85 -14.24 -16.88
N PRO A 168 -2.08 -15.35 -17.07
CA PRO A 168 -2.67 -16.66 -17.12
C PRO A 168 -3.57 -16.79 -15.88
N GLU A 169 -4.82 -17.18 -16.06
CA GLU A 169 -5.65 -17.54 -14.92
C GLU A 169 -4.87 -18.56 -14.13
N LEU A 170 -4.75 -18.35 -12.82
CA LEU A 170 -4.01 -19.24 -11.91
C LEU A 170 -4.40 -20.72 -12.06
N LYS A 171 -5.52 -21.02 -12.72
CA LYS A 171 -5.98 -22.37 -13.07
C LYS A 171 -5.06 -23.11 -14.04
N ASP A 172 -4.44 -22.42 -15.00
CA ASP A 172 -3.63 -23.10 -16.05
C ASP A 172 -2.20 -23.42 -15.62
N LEU A 173 -1.72 -22.80 -14.54
CA LEU A 173 -0.43 -23.10 -13.92
C LEU A 173 -0.53 -24.22 -12.85
N TYR A 174 -1.73 -24.70 -12.52
CA TYR A 174 -1.97 -25.64 -11.43
C TYR A 174 -2.18 -27.10 -11.85
N VAL A 175 -1.96 -27.44 -13.10
CA VAL A 175 -2.08 -28.84 -13.54
C VAL A 175 -0.71 -29.46 -13.72
N GLN A 176 -0.06 -29.80 -12.62
CA GLN A 176 0.73 -31.03 -12.48
C GLN A 176 1.13 -31.25 -11.01
N ASN A 177 0.49 -32.27 -10.40
CA ASN A 177 0.96 -33.10 -9.28
C ASN A 177 1.35 -32.42 -7.95
N THR A 178 0.45 -31.65 -7.33
CA THR A 178 0.43 -31.60 -5.86
C THR A 178 -1.01 -31.83 -5.39
N LYS A 179 -1.27 -32.92 -4.67
CA LYS A 179 -2.51 -33.08 -3.93
C LYS A 179 -2.66 -31.83 -3.06
N PRO A 180 -3.83 -31.15 -3.07
CA PRO A 180 -4.05 -30.08 -2.13
C PRO A 180 -3.79 -30.62 -0.73
N ILE A 181 -2.99 -29.92 0.07
CA ILE A 181 -2.89 -30.21 1.49
C ILE A 181 -4.30 -30.05 1.99
N SER A 182 -4.95 -31.16 2.33
CA SER A 182 -6.33 -31.12 2.80
C SER A 182 -6.31 -30.40 4.14
N ASN A 183 -6.67 -29.12 4.16
CA ASN A 183 -7.02 -28.44 5.39
C ASN A 183 -8.20 -29.23 6.00
N LYS A 184 -7.91 -30.16 6.88
CA LYS A 184 -8.95 -30.97 7.57
C LYS A 184 -9.83 -30.09 8.45
N ARG A 185 -9.45 -28.83 8.69
CA ARG A 185 -10.17 -27.85 9.48
C ARG A 185 -10.83 -26.81 8.58
N LYS A 186 -12.12 -26.96 8.37
CA LYS A 186 -13.00 -25.94 7.74
C LYS A 186 -13.44 -24.86 8.75
N GLN A 187 -12.62 -24.52 9.72
CA GLN A 187 -12.99 -23.49 10.71
C GLN A 187 -12.83 -22.13 10.06
N ILE A 188 -13.92 -21.39 9.93
CA ILE A 188 -13.90 -20.00 9.50
C ILE A 188 -13.40 -19.15 10.66
N ILE A 189 -12.28 -18.46 10.45
CA ILE A 189 -11.68 -17.58 11.44
C ILE A 189 -12.35 -16.21 11.34
N LYS A 190 -12.88 -15.69 12.45
CA LYS A 190 -13.65 -14.43 12.46
C LYS A 190 -12.78 -13.22 12.12
N SER A 191 -11.58 -13.14 12.67
CA SER A 191 -10.66 -12.02 12.47
C SER A 191 -9.21 -12.48 12.59
N LEU A 192 -8.25 -11.67 12.12
CA LEU A 192 -6.83 -11.96 12.33
C LEU A 192 -6.45 -12.10 13.82
N LYS A 193 -7.08 -11.32 14.70
CA LYS A 193 -6.84 -11.43 16.15
C LYS A 193 -7.22 -12.79 16.76
N SER A 194 -8.07 -13.55 16.10
CA SER A 194 -8.44 -14.91 16.52
C SER A 194 -7.63 -16.02 15.82
N LEU A 195 -6.73 -15.65 14.88
CA LEU A 195 -5.83 -16.59 14.22
C LEU A 195 -4.71 -17.02 15.17
N LYS A 196 -4.59 -18.33 15.38
CA LYS A 196 -3.52 -18.93 16.21
C LYS A 196 -2.31 -19.24 15.34
N VAL A 197 -1.21 -18.53 15.59
CA VAL A 197 0.02 -18.66 14.83
C VAL A 197 1.12 -19.21 15.73
N ALA A 198 1.47 -20.50 15.56
CA ALA A 198 2.70 -21.02 16.14
C ALA A 198 3.88 -20.40 15.39
N CYS A 199 4.92 -19.97 16.10
CA CYS A 199 5.97 -19.19 15.45
C CYS A 199 7.39 -19.48 15.97
N ILE A 200 8.36 -19.29 15.04
CA ILE A 200 9.79 -19.14 15.32
C ILE A 200 10.22 -17.84 14.68
N LEU A 201 10.22 -16.78 15.46
CA LEU A 201 10.49 -15.40 15.03
C LEU A 201 11.57 -14.78 15.90
N ASP A 202 12.42 -13.92 15.33
CA ASP A 202 13.26 -13.03 16.11
C ASP A 202 12.41 -11.95 16.79
N GLU A 203 12.95 -11.33 17.83
CA GLU A 203 12.24 -10.39 18.69
C GLU A 203 11.49 -9.31 17.93
N PHE A 204 12.15 -8.72 16.92
CA PHE A 204 11.53 -7.68 16.11
C PHE A 204 10.23 -8.11 15.42
N SER A 205 10.29 -9.23 14.67
CA SER A 205 9.12 -9.72 13.95
C SER A 205 8.03 -10.18 14.91
N ARG A 206 8.43 -10.83 16.01
CA ARG A 206 7.52 -11.25 17.07
C ARG A 206 6.70 -10.08 17.59
N THR A 207 7.36 -8.97 17.98
CA THR A 207 6.71 -7.77 18.49
C THR A 207 5.72 -7.16 17.49
N CYS A 208 6.07 -7.17 16.19
CA CYS A 208 5.18 -6.68 15.14
C CYS A 208 3.94 -7.56 14.89
N TYR A 209 4.04 -8.86 15.12
CA TYR A 209 2.91 -9.78 14.90
C TYR A 209 2.01 -9.97 16.13
N GLU A 210 2.55 -9.89 17.35
CA GLU A 210 1.83 -10.25 18.59
C GLU A 210 0.55 -9.44 18.85
N LYS A 211 0.48 -8.20 18.35
CA LYS A 211 -0.73 -7.34 18.47
C LYS A 211 -1.83 -7.71 17.48
N ASN A 212 -1.49 -8.46 16.45
CA ASN A 212 -2.35 -8.71 15.29
C ASN A 212 -2.94 -10.13 15.27
N VAL A 213 -2.30 -11.09 15.94
CA VAL A 213 -2.70 -12.51 15.99
C VAL A 213 -2.46 -13.09 17.38
N GLN A 214 -2.94 -14.32 17.63
CA GLN A 214 -2.57 -15.08 18.83
C GLN A 214 -1.27 -15.83 18.55
N LEU A 215 -0.13 -15.28 19.01
CA LEU A 215 1.17 -15.91 18.83
C LEU A 215 1.41 -17.01 19.88
N ILE A 216 1.83 -18.18 19.40
CA ILE A 216 2.31 -19.29 20.20
C ILE A 216 3.82 -19.42 19.97
N ASN A 217 4.63 -18.86 20.87
CA ASN A 217 6.08 -18.90 20.77
C ASN A 217 6.61 -20.31 21.05
N LEU A 218 7.33 -20.89 20.12
CA LEU A 218 7.88 -22.23 20.25
C LEU A 218 9.36 -22.19 20.67
N THR A 219 9.74 -23.14 21.55
CA THR A 219 11.15 -23.42 21.85
C THR A 219 11.49 -24.88 21.50
N PRO A 220 12.74 -25.23 21.22
CA PRO A 220 13.12 -26.61 20.89
C PRO A 220 12.72 -27.62 21.99
N SER A 221 12.70 -27.22 23.25
CA SER A 221 12.43 -28.12 24.38
C SER A 221 10.94 -28.28 24.70
N THR A 222 10.08 -27.32 24.30
CA THR A 222 8.65 -27.31 24.75
C THR A 222 7.66 -27.32 23.59
N TRP A 223 8.07 -27.20 22.35
CA TRP A 223 7.17 -27.07 21.21
C TRP A 223 6.11 -28.18 21.14
N LYS A 224 6.51 -29.42 21.43
CA LYS A 224 5.63 -30.57 21.32
C LYS A 224 4.50 -30.51 22.35
N GLU A 225 4.84 -30.32 23.63
CA GLU A 225 3.87 -30.18 24.73
C GLU A 225 2.92 -28.98 24.46
N THR A 226 3.48 -27.86 23.99
CA THR A 226 2.70 -26.67 23.65
C THR A 226 1.69 -26.96 22.55
N LEU A 227 2.10 -27.60 21.46
CA LEU A 227 1.23 -27.88 20.32
C LEU A 227 0.25 -29.02 20.55
N ASP A 228 0.60 -30.00 21.37
CA ASP A 228 -0.31 -31.07 21.80
C ASP A 228 -1.45 -30.51 22.69
N SER A 229 -1.20 -29.44 23.45
CA SER A 229 -2.22 -28.75 24.26
C SER A 229 -3.05 -27.76 23.44
N GLU A 230 -2.46 -27.08 22.46
CA GLU A 230 -3.12 -26.06 21.64
C GLU A 230 -2.69 -26.11 20.17
N VAL A 231 -3.53 -26.68 19.32
CA VAL A 231 -3.23 -26.81 17.89
C VAL A 231 -3.41 -25.48 17.16
N PRO A 232 -2.36 -24.95 16.51
CA PRO A 232 -2.42 -23.68 15.78
C PRO A 232 -3.12 -23.81 14.42
N ASP A 233 -3.48 -22.68 13.85
CA ASP A 233 -4.02 -22.59 12.48
C ASP A 233 -2.91 -22.61 11.42
N ILE A 234 -1.70 -22.17 11.79
CA ILE A 234 -0.50 -22.10 10.95
C ILE A 234 0.76 -22.14 11.79
N LEU A 235 1.84 -22.72 11.23
CA LEU A 235 3.20 -22.54 11.70
C LEU A 235 3.91 -21.52 10.79
N LEU A 236 4.35 -20.38 11.36
CA LEU A 236 5.15 -19.35 10.70
C LEU A 236 6.58 -19.35 11.25
N VAL A 237 7.54 -19.64 10.40
CA VAL A 237 8.97 -19.57 10.72
C VAL A 237 9.64 -18.55 9.82
N GLU A 238 10.40 -17.63 10.38
CA GLU A 238 11.21 -16.72 9.58
C GLU A 238 12.67 -17.17 9.47
N SER A 239 13.46 -16.47 8.66
CA SER A 239 14.92 -16.60 8.62
C SER A 239 15.52 -16.07 9.94
N ALA A 240 15.12 -16.69 11.05
CA ALA A 240 15.52 -16.29 12.37
C ALA A 240 16.98 -16.62 12.65
N TRP A 241 17.72 -15.66 13.22
CA TRP A 241 19.07 -15.88 13.70
C TRP A 241 19.11 -16.44 15.10
N LYS A 242 18.21 -16.00 15.96
CA LYS A 242 18.15 -16.36 17.38
C LYS A 242 16.84 -17.01 17.78
N GLY A 243 15.71 -16.57 17.19
CA GLY A 243 14.38 -16.98 17.60
C GLY A 243 14.00 -16.46 18.99
N TYR A 244 12.86 -16.94 19.51
CA TYR A 244 12.33 -16.52 20.81
C TYR A 244 13.36 -16.75 21.93
N GLN A 245 13.77 -15.69 22.62
CA GLN A 245 14.76 -15.70 23.71
C GLN A 245 16.10 -16.40 23.35
N GLY A 246 16.48 -16.43 22.04
CA GLY A 246 17.71 -17.07 21.60
C GLY A 246 17.67 -18.59 21.51
N THR A 247 16.53 -19.23 21.78
CA THR A 247 16.42 -20.70 21.89
C THR A 247 16.59 -21.45 20.57
N TRP A 248 16.45 -20.77 19.43
CA TRP A 248 16.63 -21.32 18.08
C TRP A 248 17.94 -20.88 17.43
N GLU A 249 18.86 -20.27 18.20
CA GLU A 249 20.15 -19.83 17.66
C GLU A 249 20.89 -21.03 17.04
N TYR A 250 21.45 -20.82 15.83
CA TYR A 250 22.11 -21.84 14.99
C TYR A 250 21.21 -23.00 14.54
N LYS A 251 19.90 -22.99 14.73
CA LYS A 251 18.99 -24.10 14.35
C LYS A 251 18.20 -23.86 13.06
N ILE A 252 18.07 -22.61 12.62
CA ILE A 252 17.28 -22.24 11.43
C ILE A 252 18.19 -21.98 10.21
N ALA A 253 19.21 -21.13 10.35
CA ALA A 253 20.21 -20.92 9.28
C ALA A 253 21.10 -22.14 9.09
N THR A 254 21.67 -22.36 7.91
CA THR A 254 22.54 -23.50 7.60
C THR A 254 23.98 -23.23 8.03
N TYR A 255 24.52 -24.10 8.89
CA TYR A 255 25.90 -24.14 9.35
C TYR A 255 26.51 -25.54 9.15
N SER A 256 27.84 -25.67 9.16
CA SER A 256 28.55 -26.89 8.80
C SER A 256 28.29 -28.13 9.67
N ASN A 257 27.90 -27.96 10.93
CA ASN A 257 27.66 -29.06 11.89
C ASN A 257 26.30 -28.87 12.60
N GLN A 258 25.29 -28.59 11.83
CA GLN A 258 24.00 -28.20 12.41
C GLN A 258 23.06 -29.38 12.62
N ASP A 259 22.48 -29.45 13.82
CA ASP A 259 21.34 -30.31 14.13
C ASP A 259 20.01 -29.58 13.86
N LYS A 260 19.23 -30.08 12.91
CA LYS A 260 17.88 -29.62 12.56
C LYS A 260 16.80 -30.61 12.99
N THR A 261 17.08 -31.52 13.89
CA THR A 261 16.15 -32.57 14.32
C THR A 261 14.87 -31.96 14.88
N ASP A 262 14.97 -31.02 15.83
CA ASP A 262 13.83 -30.35 16.45
C ASP A 262 12.90 -29.70 15.39
N LEU A 263 13.48 -29.01 14.41
CA LEU A 263 12.71 -28.36 13.35
C LEU A 263 12.02 -29.39 12.44
N LYS A 264 12.70 -30.48 12.08
CA LYS A 264 12.11 -31.55 11.25
C LYS A 264 10.99 -32.28 11.95
N GLU A 265 11.14 -32.57 13.23
CA GLU A 265 10.12 -33.19 14.05
C GLU A 265 8.88 -32.28 14.19
N LEU A 266 9.10 -30.99 14.45
CA LEU A 266 8.03 -29.99 14.46
C LEU A 266 7.25 -29.94 13.13
N LEU A 267 7.97 -29.93 12.00
CA LEU A 267 7.33 -29.92 10.68
C LEU A 267 6.58 -31.24 10.38
N ASN A 268 7.08 -32.38 10.85
CA ASN A 268 6.38 -33.66 10.75
C ASN A 268 5.10 -33.66 11.57
N TRP A 269 5.15 -33.17 12.82
CA TRP A 269 3.98 -32.99 13.65
C TRP A 269 2.92 -32.11 12.98
N CYS A 270 3.32 -30.96 12.39
CA CYS A 270 2.43 -30.09 11.63
C CYS A 270 1.75 -30.82 10.48
N ARG A 271 2.50 -31.63 9.72
CA ARG A 271 1.97 -32.44 8.61
C ARG A 271 0.96 -33.46 9.07
N GLU A 272 1.22 -34.17 10.16
CA GLU A 272 0.34 -35.19 10.76
C GLU A 272 -0.97 -34.56 11.27
N ASN A 273 -0.89 -33.34 11.82
CA ASN A 273 -2.04 -32.62 12.35
C ASN A 273 -2.75 -31.69 11.33
N GLY A 274 -2.27 -31.65 10.07
CA GLY A 274 -2.86 -30.83 9.01
C GLY A 274 -2.69 -29.33 9.22
N VAL A 275 -1.62 -28.92 9.92
CA VAL A 275 -1.24 -27.52 10.14
C VAL A 275 -0.34 -27.08 8.99
N PRO A 276 -0.73 -26.09 8.17
CA PRO A 276 0.12 -25.57 7.10
C PRO A 276 1.36 -24.88 7.66
N THR A 277 2.48 -25.02 6.94
CA THR A 277 3.76 -24.45 7.36
C THR A 277 4.24 -23.40 6.36
N ALA A 278 4.62 -22.21 6.86
CA ALA A 278 5.12 -21.09 6.08
C ALA A 278 6.51 -20.67 6.55
N PHE A 279 7.43 -20.50 5.61
CA PHE A 279 8.76 -19.94 5.86
C PHE A 279 8.85 -18.55 5.24
N TRP A 280 9.29 -17.55 6.00
CA TRP A 280 9.52 -16.19 5.51
C TRP A 280 10.99 -15.83 5.58
N ASN A 281 11.67 -15.71 4.40
CA ASN A 281 13.03 -15.23 4.35
C ASN A 281 13.09 -13.70 4.26
N LYS A 282 13.36 -13.06 5.38
CA LYS A 282 13.56 -11.61 5.49
C LYS A 282 15.02 -11.18 5.16
N GLU A 283 15.92 -12.14 5.01
CA GLU A 283 17.35 -11.95 4.78
C GLU A 283 17.75 -12.05 3.29
N ASP A 284 16.78 -12.28 2.41
CA ASP A 284 16.99 -12.29 0.97
C ASP A 284 17.35 -10.89 0.43
N PRO A 285 18.19 -10.81 -0.63
CA PRO A 285 18.87 -11.93 -1.31
C PRO A 285 20.21 -12.31 -0.66
N ILE A 286 20.71 -11.52 0.29
CA ILE A 286 22.09 -11.57 0.79
C ILE A 286 22.41 -12.92 1.45
N HIS A 287 21.47 -13.43 2.23
CA HIS A 287 21.65 -14.69 2.98
C HIS A 287 20.80 -15.85 2.42
N PHE A 288 20.41 -15.80 1.15
CA PHE A 288 19.65 -16.87 0.49
C PHE A 288 20.25 -18.26 0.74
N ASN A 289 21.56 -18.42 0.52
CA ASN A 289 22.24 -19.70 0.68
C ASN A 289 22.28 -20.21 2.14
N LYS A 290 22.06 -19.32 3.11
CA LYS A 290 21.98 -19.71 4.53
C LYS A 290 20.61 -20.31 4.90
N PHE A 291 19.58 -20.00 4.14
CA PHE A 291 18.23 -20.37 4.51
C PHE A 291 17.48 -21.27 3.52
N ILE A 292 18.02 -21.46 2.31
CA ILE A 292 17.35 -22.26 1.26
C ILE A 292 17.12 -23.72 1.70
N ASP A 293 18.06 -24.35 2.40
CA ASP A 293 17.91 -25.73 2.88
C ASP A 293 16.80 -25.86 3.93
N THR A 294 16.55 -24.82 4.69
CA THR A 294 15.44 -24.76 5.63
C THR A 294 14.12 -24.50 4.89
N ALA A 295 14.11 -23.52 3.97
CA ALA A 295 12.91 -23.16 3.21
C ALA A 295 12.32 -24.36 2.44
N GLN A 296 13.15 -25.29 1.94
CA GLN A 296 12.73 -26.51 1.22
C GLN A 296 11.82 -27.44 2.05
N LEU A 297 11.86 -27.32 3.37
CA LEU A 297 11.10 -28.19 4.28
C LEU A 297 9.64 -27.74 4.46
N PHE A 298 9.29 -26.54 4.03
CA PHE A 298 8.01 -25.88 4.28
C PHE A 298 7.04 -26.02 3.12
N ASP A 299 5.74 -25.92 3.42
CA ASP A 299 4.67 -25.96 2.41
C ASP A 299 4.60 -24.70 1.58
N TYR A 300 4.87 -23.54 2.20
CA TYR A 300 4.83 -22.21 1.59
C TYR A 300 6.09 -21.45 1.92
N VAL A 301 6.64 -20.76 0.94
CA VAL A 301 7.82 -19.91 1.11
C VAL A 301 7.48 -18.48 0.73
N PHE A 302 7.88 -17.56 1.61
CA PHE A 302 7.76 -16.13 1.39
C PHE A 302 9.14 -15.50 1.41
N THR A 303 9.40 -14.58 0.51
CA THR A 303 10.68 -13.87 0.39
C THR A 303 10.45 -12.37 0.38
N THR A 304 11.36 -11.58 0.97
CA THR A 304 11.30 -10.12 0.85
C THR A 304 11.69 -9.63 -0.54
N ASP A 305 12.46 -10.44 -1.31
CA ASP A 305 12.92 -10.09 -2.65
C ASP A 305 12.22 -10.92 -3.73
N SER A 306 11.35 -10.29 -4.51
CA SER A 306 10.63 -10.98 -5.59
C SER A 306 11.53 -11.56 -6.67
N ASN A 307 12.77 -11.04 -6.85
CA ASN A 307 13.74 -11.61 -7.78
C ASN A 307 14.16 -13.03 -7.39
N MET A 308 14.11 -13.35 -6.09
CA MET A 308 14.49 -14.66 -5.56
C MET A 308 13.45 -15.76 -5.82
N ILE A 309 12.22 -15.41 -6.19
CA ILE A 309 11.14 -16.39 -6.42
C ILE A 309 11.57 -17.47 -7.42
N ALA A 310 12.18 -17.08 -8.53
CA ALA A 310 12.65 -18.03 -9.55
C ALA A 310 13.74 -18.97 -9.02
N ASP A 311 14.63 -18.46 -8.17
CA ASP A 311 15.71 -19.26 -7.60
C ASP A 311 15.19 -20.23 -6.53
N TYR A 312 14.21 -19.82 -5.74
CA TYR A 312 13.47 -20.74 -4.87
C TYR A 312 12.80 -21.84 -5.69
N GLN A 313 12.05 -21.49 -6.75
CA GLN A 313 11.33 -22.46 -7.59
C GLN A 313 12.27 -23.48 -8.27
N LYS A 314 13.51 -23.12 -8.57
CA LYS A 314 14.55 -24.05 -9.07
C LYS A 314 15.01 -25.05 -8.00
N LYS A 315 15.02 -24.67 -6.74
CA LYS A 315 15.58 -25.45 -5.63
C LYS A 315 14.56 -26.27 -4.86
N ILE A 316 13.34 -25.73 -4.68
CA ILE A 316 12.27 -26.38 -3.93
C ILE A 316 11.32 -27.15 -4.87
N LYS A 317 10.65 -28.18 -4.35
CA LYS A 317 9.81 -29.10 -5.14
C LYS A 317 8.38 -28.62 -5.39
N HIS A 318 8.10 -27.33 -5.22
CA HIS A 318 6.76 -26.75 -5.40
C HIS A 318 6.80 -25.27 -5.79
N ASN A 319 5.70 -24.75 -6.37
CA ASN A 319 5.61 -23.37 -6.84
C ASN A 319 4.95 -22.42 -5.83
N ARG A 320 4.75 -22.83 -4.57
CA ARG A 320 4.14 -21.99 -3.53
C ARG A 320 5.16 -21.05 -2.91
N VAL A 321 5.73 -20.18 -3.74
CA VAL A 321 6.72 -19.16 -3.39
C VAL A 321 6.15 -17.78 -3.72
N PHE A 322 6.17 -16.86 -2.76
CA PHE A 322 5.53 -15.55 -2.88
C PHE A 322 6.42 -14.47 -2.29
N ALA A 323 6.32 -13.25 -2.83
CA ALA A 323 6.96 -12.12 -2.20
C ALA A 323 6.14 -11.61 -1.01
N LEU A 324 6.82 -11.31 0.09
CA LEU A 324 6.24 -10.70 1.29
C LEU A 324 7.20 -9.62 1.81
N PRO A 325 7.07 -8.37 1.34
CA PRO A 325 7.90 -7.25 1.78
C PRO A 325 7.70 -6.92 3.26
N PHE A 326 8.62 -6.14 3.82
CA PHE A 326 8.45 -5.51 5.13
C PHE A 326 7.21 -4.62 5.19
N SER A 327 6.87 -4.16 6.39
CA SER A 327 5.73 -3.29 6.66
C SER A 327 5.93 -2.53 7.97
N ALA A 328 4.97 -1.71 8.37
CA ALA A 328 4.93 -1.06 9.67
C ALA A 328 3.87 -1.68 10.58
N ASP A 329 4.09 -1.60 11.90
CA ASP A 329 3.08 -1.93 12.90
C ASP A 329 2.52 -0.65 13.53
N PRO A 330 1.19 -0.42 13.49
CA PRO A 330 0.55 0.79 14.01
C PRO A 330 0.80 1.04 15.51
N SER A 331 1.00 0.00 16.30
CA SER A 331 1.24 0.14 17.74
C SER A 331 2.63 0.64 18.08
N LEU A 332 3.59 0.48 17.15
CA LEU A 332 4.99 0.85 17.31
C LEU A 332 5.35 2.08 16.45
N HIS A 333 4.95 2.02 15.18
CA HIS A 333 5.30 3.00 14.16
C HIS A 333 4.07 3.87 13.86
N ASN A 334 3.97 5.00 14.53
CA ASN A 334 2.82 5.90 14.46
C ASN A 334 3.24 7.35 14.70
N PRO A 335 2.40 8.33 14.31
CA PRO A 335 2.75 9.74 14.43
C PRO A 335 2.58 10.33 15.84
N VAL A 336 2.18 9.54 16.85
CA VAL A 336 2.01 10.03 18.22
C VAL A 336 3.26 10.79 18.68
N LYS A 337 3.07 12.04 19.09
CA LYS A 337 4.14 12.97 19.43
C LYS A 337 4.95 12.46 20.62
N LEU A 338 6.29 12.48 20.50
CA LEU A 338 7.17 12.23 21.61
C LEU A 338 7.13 13.39 22.63
N PRO A 339 7.40 13.15 23.91
CA PRO A 339 7.45 14.24 24.91
C PRO A 339 8.42 15.37 24.55
N GLU A 340 9.54 15.02 23.93
CA GLU A 340 10.56 15.98 23.46
C GLU A 340 10.17 16.72 22.19
N GLY A 341 9.07 16.32 21.55
CA GLY A 341 8.64 16.81 20.27
C GLY A 341 9.50 16.36 19.10
N ARG A 342 9.28 16.95 17.94
CA ARG A 342 10.01 16.69 16.70
C ARG A 342 11.05 17.78 16.47
N LYS A 343 12.32 17.38 16.36
CA LYS A 343 13.43 18.29 16.09
C LYS A 343 13.43 18.73 14.61
N HIS A 344 13.77 19.96 14.36
CA HIS A 344 13.99 20.48 13.00
C HIS A 344 15.37 20.06 12.47
N LYS A 345 15.61 18.75 12.43
CA LYS A 345 16.87 18.11 12.07
C LYS A 345 16.65 16.92 11.13
N ILE A 346 17.74 16.53 10.50
CA ILE A 346 17.84 15.29 9.72
C ILE A 346 18.44 14.21 10.61
N ASN A 347 18.07 12.94 10.40
CA ASN A 347 18.72 11.83 11.09
C ASN A 347 19.03 10.65 10.19
N PHE A 348 20.00 9.86 10.63
CA PHE A 348 20.29 8.53 10.16
C PHE A 348 20.49 7.58 11.34
N ALA A 349 19.80 6.42 11.33
CA ALA A 349 20.03 5.36 12.32
C ALA A 349 20.47 4.08 11.59
N GLY A 350 21.73 3.67 11.73
CA GLY A 350 22.23 2.51 11.00
C GLY A 350 23.71 2.26 11.17
N SER A 351 24.29 1.49 10.24
CA SER A 351 25.73 1.14 10.24
C SER A 351 26.40 1.65 8.98
N TYR A 352 27.63 2.06 9.11
CA TYR A 352 28.56 2.27 8.01
C TYR A 352 29.40 0.99 7.79
N TYR A 353 29.84 0.73 6.56
CA TYR A 353 30.70 -0.40 6.20
C TYR A 353 31.85 0.10 5.35
N SER A 354 33.05 0.24 5.91
CA SER A 354 34.20 0.84 5.25
C SER A 354 34.96 -0.11 4.30
N ASN A 355 34.70 -1.42 4.37
CA ASN A 355 35.45 -2.45 3.64
C ASN A 355 34.66 -3.25 2.61
N ARG A 356 33.44 -2.86 2.33
CA ARG A 356 32.55 -3.57 1.38
C ARG A 356 31.44 -2.65 0.88
N HIS A 357 30.82 -3.02 -0.28
CA HIS A 357 29.74 -2.26 -0.88
C HIS A 357 30.11 -0.82 -1.28
N GLU A 358 31.17 -0.66 -2.11
CA GLU A 358 31.70 0.63 -2.55
C GLU A 358 30.61 1.56 -3.12
N ASP A 359 29.72 1.04 -4.00
CA ASP A 359 28.60 1.83 -4.54
C ASP A 359 27.69 2.36 -3.44
N ARG A 360 27.46 1.56 -2.39
CA ARG A 360 26.68 1.98 -1.23
C ARG A 360 27.40 3.04 -0.42
N GLN A 361 28.72 2.95 -0.25
CA GLN A 361 29.52 3.96 0.44
C GLN A 361 29.44 5.29 -0.32
N ASN A 362 29.70 5.29 -1.63
CA ASN A 362 29.63 6.49 -2.47
C ASN A 362 28.24 7.16 -2.38
N ALA A 363 27.16 6.37 -2.45
CA ALA A 363 25.80 6.90 -2.32
C ALA A 363 25.51 7.43 -0.91
N MET A 364 26.05 6.80 0.15
CA MET A 364 25.97 7.32 1.52
C MET A 364 26.71 8.64 1.67
N ASP A 365 27.93 8.73 1.15
CA ASP A 365 28.76 9.91 1.28
C ASP A 365 28.13 11.13 0.59
N ILE A 366 27.51 10.93 -0.60
CA ILE A 366 26.72 11.98 -1.26
C ILE A 366 25.57 12.45 -0.35
N LEU A 367 24.78 11.52 0.14
CA LEU A 367 23.60 11.84 0.95
C LEU A 367 23.97 12.50 2.28
N PHE A 368 25.06 12.05 2.91
CA PHE A 368 25.52 12.58 4.20
C PHE A 368 26.22 13.93 4.07
N ASN A 369 26.99 14.17 2.99
CA ASN A 369 27.55 15.48 2.73
C ASN A 369 26.46 16.55 2.61
N LEU A 370 25.37 16.25 1.87
CA LEU A 370 24.21 17.15 1.80
C LEU A 370 23.53 17.33 3.16
N ALA A 371 23.38 16.25 3.93
CA ALA A 371 22.77 16.34 5.26
C ALA A 371 23.58 17.19 6.25
N CYS A 372 24.92 17.23 6.09
CA CYS A 372 25.80 18.06 6.93
C CYS A 372 25.63 19.57 6.70
N GLU A 373 24.94 20.00 5.64
CA GLU A 373 24.55 21.39 5.42
C GLU A 373 23.40 21.83 6.35
N TYR A 374 22.76 20.88 7.00
CA TYR A 374 21.69 21.05 7.98
C TYR A 374 22.15 20.54 9.36
N GLU A 375 21.32 20.72 10.38
CA GLU A 375 21.51 19.99 11.63
C GLU A 375 21.24 18.50 11.40
N PHE A 376 22.25 17.64 11.63
CA PHE A 376 22.23 16.23 11.31
C PHE A 376 22.73 15.38 12.47
N ASP A 377 21.95 14.39 12.88
CA ASP A 377 22.26 13.45 13.97
C ASP A 377 22.39 12.03 13.42
N ILE A 378 23.45 11.32 13.82
CA ILE A 378 23.69 9.91 13.46
C ILE A 378 23.61 9.03 14.72
N TYR A 379 22.73 8.01 14.68
CA TYR A 379 22.71 6.90 15.62
C TYR A 379 23.48 5.73 15.03
N ASP A 380 24.70 5.50 15.50
CA ASP A 380 25.53 4.38 15.02
C ASP A 380 25.14 3.08 15.75
N ARG A 381 24.65 2.08 15.00
CA ARG A 381 24.30 0.76 15.56
C ARG A 381 25.50 0.08 16.25
N ASN A 382 26.72 0.37 15.80
CA ASN A 382 27.97 -0.21 16.31
C ASN A 382 28.72 0.71 17.25
N PHE A 383 28.11 1.76 17.78
CA PHE A 383 28.74 2.82 18.56
C PHE A 383 29.65 2.27 19.66
N GLU A 384 29.11 1.41 20.55
CA GLU A 384 29.89 0.82 21.66
C GLU A 384 31.07 -0.05 21.17
N ALA A 385 30.88 -0.79 20.08
CA ALA A 385 31.95 -1.60 19.48
C ALA A 385 33.04 -0.71 18.83
N ASN A 386 32.61 0.36 18.17
CA ASN A 386 33.49 1.32 17.53
C ASN A 386 34.31 2.14 18.51
N LEU A 387 33.77 2.46 19.70
CA LEU A 387 34.53 3.08 20.79
C LEU A 387 35.68 2.18 21.28
N LYS A 388 35.45 0.86 21.36
CA LYS A 388 36.44 -0.11 21.83
C LYS A 388 37.47 -0.49 20.76
N ASN A 389 37.11 -0.46 19.48
CA ASN A 389 37.97 -0.84 18.38
C ASN A 389 37.99 0.25 17.28
N LYS A 390 38.99 1.11 17.31
CA LYS A 390 39.18 2.19 16.33
C LYS A 390 39.49 1.70 14.91
N ASN A 391 39.89 0.45 14.73
CA ASN A 391 40.15 -0.18 13.43
C ASN A 391 38.97 -1.02 12.96
N SER A 392 37.80 -0.85 13.53
CA SER A 392 36.57 -1.52 13.11
C SER A 392 36.19 -1.13 11.68
N ASN A 393 35.79 -2.13 10.89
CA ASN A 393 35.25 -1.90 9.53
C ASN A 393 33.87 -1.20 9.53
N PHE A 394 33.35 -0.83 10.70
CA PHE A 394 32.07 -0.13 10.88
C PHE A 394 32.25 1.34 11.28
N GLN A 395 33.48 1.86 11.28
CA GLN A 395 33.78 3.27 11.57
C GLN A 395 33.19 4.18 10.49
N PHE A 396 32.50 5.20 10.92
CA PHE A 396 32.08 6.29 10.03
C PHE A 396 33.29 7.16 9.62
N PRO A 397 33.28 7.76 8.42
CA PRO A 397 34.29 8.74 8.00
C PRO A 397 34.48 9.89 9.00
N ASP A 398 35.67 10.45 8.97
CA ASP A 398 36.08 11.49 9.95
C ASP A 398 35.16 12.73 9.92
N PHE A 399 34.67 13.14 8.75
CA PHE A 399 33.80 14.30 8.62
C PHE A 399 32.44 14.12 9.32
N LEU A 400 32.01 12.87 9.60
CA LEU A 400 30.76 12.54 10.26
C LEU A 400 30.88 12.34 11.78
N LYS A 401 32.09 12.35 12.34
CA LYS A 401 32.31 12.04 13.76
C LYS A 401 31.54 12.96 14.72
N ASN A 402 31.44 14.24 14.38
CA ASN A 402 30.74 15.22 15.21
C ASN A 402 29.21 15.10 15.14
N HIS A 403 28.67 14.33 14.18
CA HIS A 403 27.26 14.08 14.00
C HIS A 403 26.79 12.82 14.73
N ILE A 404 27.73 11.97 15.20
CA ILE A 404 27.41 10.72 15.90
C ILE A 404 27.05 11.04 17.34
N ILE A 405 25.78 10.80 17.70
CA ILE A 405 25.25 11.11 19.03
C ILE A 405 25.06 9.87 19.92
N GLY A 406 25.43 8.68 19.43
CA GLY A 406 25.34 7.42 20.15
C GLY A 406 24.68 6.30 19.37
N SER A 407 24.13 5.32 20.07
CA SER A 407 23.30 4.25 19.53
C SER A 407 21.88 4.30 20.10
N LEU A 408 20.95 3.62 19.47
CA LEU A 408 19.60 3.41 19.99
C LEU A 408 19.37 1.93 20.30
N SER A 409 18.77 1.66 21.44
CA SER A 409 18.18 0.34 21.73
C SER A 409 17.01 0.07 20.78
N TYR A 410 16.54 -1.17 20.72
CA TYR A 410 15.34 -1.47 19.95
C TYR A 410 14.11 -0.73 20.50
N GLU A 411 14.00 -0.58 21.80
CA GLU A 411 12.92 0.12 22.48
C GLU A 411 12.90 1.62 22.20
N ASP A 412 14.11 2.21 21.97
CA ASP A 412 14.28 3.63 21.70
C ASP A 412 14.25 4.00 20.23
N ILE A 413 14.12 3.03 19.31
CA ILE A 413 14.23 3.27 17.86
C ILE A 413 13.18 4.26 17.34
N GLU A 414 12.04 4.36 18.02
CA GLU A 414 11.02 5.35 17.70
C GLU A 414 11.53 6.80 17.73
N LYS A 415 12.53 7.11 18.56
CA LYS A 415 13.16 8.42 18.61
C LYS A 415 13.76 8.82 17.26
N ALA A 416 14.31 7.85 16.51
CA ALA A 416 14.81 8.10 15.16
C ALA A 416 13.69 8.36 14.15
N TYR A 417 12.52 7.72 14.32
CA TYR A 417 11.43 7.84 13.37
C TYR A 417 10.47 8.99 13.68
N LYS A 418 10.22 9.27 14.93
CA LYS A 418 9.28 10.32 15.37
C LYS A 418 9.96 11.65 15.72
N GLY A 419 11.22 11.59 16.12
CA GLY A 419 11.93 12.72 16.73
C GLY A 419 12.56 13.71 15.75
N TYR A 420 12.49 13.47 14.43
CA TYR A 420 13.21 14.26 13.42
C TYR A 420 12.32 14.64 12.24
N ARG A 421 12.70 15.72 11.55
CA ARG A 421 11.97 16.21 10.38
C ARG A 421 12.17 15.32 9.14
N ILE A 422 13.40 14.82 8.93
CA ILE A 422 13.74 13.93 7.81
C ILE A 422 14.49 12.70 8.34
N CYS A 423 14.16 11.53 7.81
CA CYS A 423 14.88 10.28 8.03
C CYS A 423 15.64 9.88 6.75
N LEU A 424 16.96 9.69 6.87
CA LEU A 424 17.76 9.20 5.75
C LEU A 424 17.72 7.68 5.65
N ASN A 425 17.64 7.19 4.42
CA ASN A 425 17.71 5.77 4.12
C ASN A 425 18.76 5.45 3.07
N VAL A 426 19.49 4.37 3.28
CA VAL A 426 20.51 3.86 2.36
C VAL A 426 20.24 2.39 2.09
N ASN A 427 20.29 2.01 0.82
CA ASN A 427 19.96 0.66 0.38
C ASN A 427 21.24 -0.13 0.02
N SER A 428 21.33 -1.36 0.53
CA SER A 428 22.38 -2.33 0.12
C SER A 428 21.94 -3.15 -1.09
N VAL A 429 20.62 -3.30 -1.30
CA VAL A 429 20.00 -3.98 -2.42
C VAL A 429 19.24 -2.93 -3.22
N ILE A 430 19.74 -2.58 -4.40
CA ILE A 430 19.20 -1.48 -5.21
C ILE A 430 18.28 -1.98 -6.34
N ASP A 431 18.49 -3.22 -6.79
CA ASP A 431 17.83 -3.79 -7.97
C ASP A 431 16.61 -4.66 -7.66
N SER A 432 16.32 -4.91 -6.39
CA SER A 432 15.13 -5.64 -5.98
C SER A 432 13.87 -4.77 -6.13
N PRO A 433 12.79 -5.30 -6.70
CA PRO A 433 11.52 -4.57 -6.80
C PRO A 433 10.77 -4.47 -5.47
N THR A 434 11.12 -5.29 -4.47
CA THR A 434 10.34 -5.40 -3.23
C THR A 434 11.18 -5.39 -1.96
N MET A 435 12.50 -5.63 -2.07
CA MET A 435 13.41 -5.62 -0.92
C MET A 435 14.15 -4.29 -0.82
N PHE A 436 13.92 -3.58 0.27
CA PHE A 436 14.63 -2.39 0.74
C PHE A 436 14.46 -2.29 2.26
N SER A 437 15.11 -1.32 2.87
CA SER A 437 15.10 -1.17 4.32
C SER A 437 13.67 -0.99 4.88
N ARG A 438 13.32 -1.77 5.90
CA ARG A 438 12.06 -1.62 6.65
C ARG A 438 11.84 -0.21 7.22
N ARG A 439 12.93 0.52 7.52
CA ARG A 439 12.92 1.90 8.00
C ARG A 439 12.02 2.81 7.17
N VAL A 440 11.95 2.59 5.86
CA VAL A 440 11.11 3.39 4.97
C VAL A 440 9.64 3.29 5.38
N PHE A 441 9.14 2.08 5.65
CA PHE A 441 7.77 1.88 6.14
C PHE A 441 7.57 2.48 7.53
N GLU A 442 8.52 2.27 8.42
CA GLU A 442 8.47 2.67 9.83
C GLU A 442 8.49 4.20 9.98
N ALA A 443 9.35 4.89 9.23
CA ALA A 443 9.43 6.35 9.23
C ALA A 443 8.19 7.00 8.61
N LEU A 444 7.72 6.51 7.46
CA LEU A 444 6.50 7.02 6.82
C LEU A 444 5.27 6.83 7.70
N ALA A 445 5.12 5.66 8.35
CA ALA A 445 4.05 5.41 9.32
C ALA A 445 4.08 6.39 10.50
N SER A 446 5.27 6.84 10.87
CA SER A 446 5.51 7.80 11.95
C SER A 446 5.39 9.27 11.50
N GLY A 447 4.98 9.50 10.26
CA GLY A 447 4.84 10.84 9.69
C GLY A 447 6.17 11.55 9.41
N THR A 448 7.24 10.79 9.20
CA THR A 448 8.56 11.34 8.88
C THR A 448 8.89 11.06 7.41
N PRO A 449 8.99 12.09 6.57
CA PRO A 449 9.46 11.97 5.20
C PRO A 449 10.83 11.30 5.12
N VAL A 450 11.02 10.47 4.09
CA VAL A 450 12.24 9.71 3.87
C VAL A 450 12.96 10.20 2.63
N VAL A 451 14.26 10.50 2.79
CA VAL A 451 15.19 10.74 1.68
C VAL A 451 16.13 9.55 1.57
N SER A 452 16.18 8.94 0.40
CA SER A 452 16.81 7.64 0.18
C SER A 452 17.76 7.66 -1.01
N THR A 453 18.85 6.91 -0.91
CA THR A 453 19.62 6.50 -2.08
C THR A 453 18.74 5.63 -2.99
N LYS A 454 19.07 5.61 -4.29
CA LYS A 454 18.29 4.94 -5.33
C LYS A 454 17.98 3.47 -4.99
N SER A 455 16.73 3.07 -5.21
CA SER A 455 16.23 1.70 -5.07
C SER A 455 15.04 1.48 -5.99
N LYS A 456 15.06 0.39 -6.77
CA LYS A 456 13.93 -0.01 -7.62
C LYS A 456 12.68 -0.30 -6.81
N GLY A 457 12.83 -0.93 -5.64
CA GLY A 457 11.71 -1.28 -4.77
C GLY A 457 11.01 -0.05 -4.20
N ILE A 458 11.76 0.94 -3.74
CA ILE A 458 11.20 2.21 -3.27
C ILE A 458 10.45 2.91 -4.41
N GLN A 459 11.07 2.99 -5.60
CA GLN A 459 10.43 3.59 -6.77
C GLN A 459 9.13 2.88 -7.16
N ALA A 460 9.13 1.56 -7.14
CA ALA A 460 7.97 0.76 -7.52
C ALA A 460 6.81 0.87 -6.51
N MET A 461 7.13 0.97 -5.22
CA MET A 461 6.16 0.90 -4.12
C MET A 461 5.64 2.28 -3.72
N PHE A 462 6.50 3.28 -3.69
CA PHE A 462 6.20 4.62 -3.16
C PHE A 462 6.28 5.74 -4.20
N ASN A 463 6.81 5.47 -5.40
CA ASN A 463 6.98 6.46 -6.46
C ASN A 463 7.61 7.77 -5.91
N ASN A 464 6.94 8.91 -6.12
CA ASN A 464 7.43 10.23 -5.68
C ASN A 464 7.13 10.55 -4.19
N LEU A 465 6.52 9.63 -3.46
CA LEU A 465 6.27 9.81 -2.03
C LEU A 465 7.58 9.81 -1.23
N VAL A 466 8.50 8.92 -1.60
CA VAL A 466 9.85 8.85 -1.04
C VAL A 466 10.83 9.46 -2.04
N ILE A 467 11.64 10.40 -1.60
CA ILE A 467 12.72 10.96 -2.40
C ILE A 467 13.77 9.87 -2.59
N ASN A 468 13.96 9.41 -3.84
CA ASN A 468 14.70 8.20 -4.19
C ASN A 468 15.67 8.47 -5.35
N SER A 469 16.84 9.02 -5.04
CA SER A 469 17.82 9.47 -6.04
C SER A 469 19.26 9.31 -5.55
N ASN A 470 20.20 9.28 -6.49
CA ASN A 470 21.65 9.46 -6.24
C ASN A 470 22.15 10.76 -6.91
N GLU A 471 21.27 11.56 -7.49
CA GLU A 471 21.62 12.80 -8.14
C GLU A 471 21.61 13.95 -7.14
N VAL A 472 22.75 14.60 -6.96
CA VAL A 472 22.97 15.63 -5.93
C VAL A 472 21.93 16.75 -6.00
N HIS A 473 21.70 17.31 -7.19
CA HIS A 473 20.76 18.42 -7.36
C HIS A 473 19.31 18.07 -6.96
N VAL A 474 18.88 16.81 -7.23
CA VAL A 474 17.54 16.35 -6.86
C VAL A 474 17.44 16.21 -5.33
N LEU A 475 18.47 15.63 -4.71
CA LEU A 475 18.50 15.44 -3.25
C LEU A 475 18.57 16.80 -2.53
N GLU A 476 19.36 17.74 -3.04
CA GLU A 476 19.52 19.08 -2.48
C GLU A 476 18.20 19.87 -2.54
N GLU A 477 17.55 19.93 -3.71
CA GLU A 477 16.27 20.62 -3.89
C GLU A 477 15.19 20.05 -2.97
N GLU A 478 15.04 18.72 -2.94
CA GLU A 478 14.01 18.06 -2.14
C GLU A 478 14.27 18.15 -0.63
N MET A 479 15.52 18.03 -0.20
CA MET A 479 15.90 18.24 1.22
C MET A 479 15.63 19.68 1.64
N ASN A 480 15.95 20.64 0.78
CA ASN A 480 15.67 22.06 1.04
C ASN A 480 14.15 22.32 1.18
N LEU A 481 13.33 21.76 0.27
CA LEU A 481 11.86 21.87 0.38
C LEU A 481 11.35 21.25 1.68
N LEU A 482 11.78 20.03 2.02
CA LEU A 482 11.39 19.36 3.25
C LEU A 482 11.81 20.11 4.52
N MET A 483 12.97 20.78 4.50
CA MET A 483 13.45 21.53 5.65
C MET A 483 12.81 22.92 5.78
N ASN A 484 12.52 23.62 4.68
CA ASN A 484 12.18 25.04 4.71
C ASN A 484 10.75 25.37 4.28
N ASP A 485 10.03 24.46 3.59
CA ASP A 485 8.61 24.61 3.26
C ASP A 485 7.75 23.71 4.16
N ASP A 486 7.03 24.30 5.10
CA ASP A 486 6.25 23.56 6.07
C ASP A 486 5.02 22.86 5.42
N LEU A 487 4.37 23.49 4.45
CA LEU A 487 3.23 22.86 3.76
C LEU A 487 3.68 21.67 2.91
N TYR A 488 4.81 21.78 2.21
CA TYR A 488 5.40 20.67 1.47
C TYR A 488 5.76 19.51 2.41
N TYR A 489 6.45 19.80 3.51
CA TYR A 489 6.76 18.81 4.55
C TYR A 489 5.51 18.12 5.09
N ARG A 490 4.47 18.90 5.46
CA ARG A 490 3.21 18.38 6.02
C ARG A 490 2.47 17.49 5.02
N ARG A 491 2.46 17.88 3.76
CA ARG A 491 1.89 17.06 2.67
C ARG A 491 2.60 15.73 2.57
N LYS A 492 3.92 15.71 2.46
CA LYS A 492 4.72 14.47 2.41
C LYS A 492 4.52 13.60 3.64
N SER A 493 4.42 14.20 4.82
CA SER A 493 4.14 13.49 6.07
C SER A 493 2.78 12.79 6.05
N LEU A 494 1.70 13.51 5.69
CA LEU A 494 0.33 12.95 5.63
C LEU A 494 0.17 11.90 4.53
N GLU A 495 0.73 12.14 3.34
CA GLU A 495 0.75 11.15 2.26
C GLU A 495 1.44 9.85 2.71
N GLY A 496 2.57 9.97 3.44
CA GLY A 496 3.28 8.82 4.01
C GLY A 496 2.46 8.03 5.02
N ILE A 497 1.82 8.71 5.97
CA ILE A 497 0.93 8.08 6.95
C ILE A 497 -0.20 7.33 6.22
N ARG A 498 -0.91 8.02 5.32
CA ARG A 498 -2.03 7.44 4.57
C ARG A 498 -1.62 6.21 3.78
N GLU A 499 -0.52 6.29 3.01
CA GLU A 499 -0.03 5.16 2.21
C GLU A 499 0.26 3.93 3.06
N ILE A 500 0.98 4.11 4.18
CA ILE A 500 1.35 2.98 5.04
C ILE A 500 0.13 2.36 5.71
N TYR A 501 -0.75 3.16 6.27
CA TYR A 501 -1.92 2.65 7.00
C TYR A 501 -2.99 2.03 6.09
N LEU A 502 -3.08 2.49 4.85
CA LEU A 502 -4.01 1.90 3.87
C LEU A 502 -3.48 0.61 3.24
N ASN A 503 -2.14 0.44 3.10
CA ASN A 503 -1.59 -0.59 2.23
C ASN A 503 -0.44 -1.41 2.83
N HIS A 504 0.27 -0.91 3.85
CA HIS A 504 1.56 -1.44 4.25
C HIS A 504 1.72 -1.67 5.76
N THR A 505 0.67 -2.15 6.44
CA THR A 505 0.77 -2.62 7.82
C THR A 505 1.00 -4.13 7.89
N TYR A 506 1.46 -4.65 9.05
CA TYR A 506 1.58 -6.09 9.28
C TYR A 506 0.23 -6.83 9.18
N GLN A 507 -0.89 -6.15 9.44
CA GLN A 507 -2.22 -6.73 9.20
C GLN A 507 -2.45 -7.03 7.71
N HIS A 508 -2.05 -6.12 6.82
CA HIS A 508 -2.12 -6.35 5.37
C HIS A 508 -1.22 -7.51 4.92
N ARG A 509 -0.02 -7.65 5.52
CA ARG A 509 0.88 -8.78 5.23
C ARG A 509 0.31 -10.10 5.72
N LEU A 510 -0.29 -10.13 6.90
CA LEU A 510 -0.98 -11.30 7.44
C LEU A 510 -2.18 -11.71 6.57
N GLN A 511 -3.01 -10.74 6.18
CA GLN A 511 -4.13 -11.01 5.26
C GLN A 511 -3.64 -11.62 3.95
N TYR A 512 -2.58 -11.07 3.37
CA TYR A 512 -1.98 -11.62 2.16
C TYR A 512 -1.47 -13.05 2.38
N LEU A 513 -0.74 -13.29 3.46
CA LEU A 513 -0.17 -14.59 3.83
C LEU A 513 -1.28 -15.64 3.99
N VAL A 514 -2.32 -15.38 4.79
CA VAL A 514 -3.42 -16.33 5.02
C VAL A 514 -4.20 -16.62 3.74
N ASN A 515 -4.38 -15.61 2.87
CA ASN A 515 -5.01 -15.79 1.57
C ASN A 515 -4.19 -16.72 0.65
N LYS A 516 -2.85 -16.61 0.65
CA LYS A 516 -1.96 -17.49 -0.13
C LYS A 516 -1.98 -18.92 0.39
N ILE A 517 -2.11 -19.10 1.70
CA ILE A 517 -2.20 -20.41 2.34
C ILE A 517 -3.59 -21.05 2.18
N GLY A 518 -4.62 -20.22 1.89
CA GLY A 518 -6.01 -20.69 1.73
C GLY A 518 -6.80 -20.72 3.04
N ILE A 519 -6.33 -20.04 4.09
CA ILE A 519 -7.06 -19.83 5.34
C ILE A 519 -8.09 -18.73 5.13
N LYS A 520 -9.38 -19.04 5.42
CA LYS A 520 -10.47 -18.05 5.30
C LYS A 520 -10.61 -17.25 6.60
N VAL A 521 -10.48 -15.94 6.50
CA VAL A 521 -10.75 -14.98 7.58
C VAL A 521 -11.92 -14.10 7.15
N GLU A 522 -12.99 -14.02 7.96
CA GLU A 522 -14.20 -13.26 7.60
C GLU A 522 -13.93 -11.74 7.57
N HIS A 523 -13.28 -11.24 8.62
CA HIS A 523 -12.96 -9.82 8.79
C HIS A 523 -11.46 -9.66 9.03
N PRO A 524 -10.62 -9.74 7.98
CA PRO A 524 -9.17 -9.69 8.15
C PRO A 524 -8.68 -8.33 8.65
N LEU A 525 -9.33 -7.25 8.22
CA LEU A 525 -9.06 -5.90 8.71
C LEU A 525 -10.23 -5.40 9.55
N PRO A 526 -9.97 -4.64 10.62
CA PRO A 526 -11.04 -4.11 11.46
C PRO A 526 -11.95 -3.19 10.64
N MET A 527 -13.26 -3.40 10.77
CA MET A 527 -14.24 -2.50 10.19
C MET A 527 -14.28 -1.21 11.01
N LYS A 528 -14.22 -0.08 10.32
CA LYS A 528 -14.21 1.26 10.92
C LYS A 528 -15.24 2.13 10.23
N GLN A 529 -16.51 1.68 10.31
CA GLN A 529 -17.59 2.45 9.71
C GLN A 529 -17.76 3.79 10.42
N ILE A 530 -17.76 4.87 9.64
CA ILE A 530 -18.01 6.23 10.12
C ILE A 530 -19.39 6.67 9.63
N CYS A 531 -20.25 7.02 10.56
CA CYS A 531 -21.54 7.65 10.29
C CYS A 531 -21.38 9.18 10.34
N MET A 532 -21.37 9.83 9.19
CA MET A 532 -21.50 11.29 9.12
C MET A 532 -22.92 11.67 9.49
N VAL A 533 -23.06 12.65 10.37
CA VAL A 533 -24.34 13.10 10.88
C VAL A 533 -24.46 14.61 10.72
N SER A 534 -25.62 15.10 10.28
CA SER A 534 -25.91 16.54 10.24
C SER A 534 -27.37 16.79 10.49
N VAL A 535 -27.68 17.94 11.09
CA VAL A 535 -29.02 18.51 11.13
C VAL A 535 -29.06 19.70 10.18
N VAL A 536 -29.95 19.69 9.21
CA VAL A 536 -30.03 20.70 8.15
C VAL A 536 -31.41 21.41 8.15
N HIS A 537 -31.38 22.70 7.83
CA HIS A 537 -32.54 23.62 7.91
C HIS A 537 -32.93 24.15 6.54
N SER A 538 -32.24 23.78 5.48
CA SER A 538 -32.58 24.18 4.11
C SER A 538 -32.08 23.12 3.09
N LYS A 539 -32.59 23.23 1.87
CA LYS A 539 -32.14 22.41 0.75
C LYS A 539 -30.65 22.65 0.41
N GLU A 540 -30.21 23.91 0.51
CA GLU A 540 -28.81 24.28 0.25
C GLU A 540 -27.86 23.66 1.28
N GLU A 541 -28.25 23.59 2.56
CA GLU A 541 -27.47 22.89 3.59
C GLU A 541 -27.42 21.40 3.33
N PHE A 542 -28.53 20.78 2.94
CA PHE A 542 -28.59 19.40 2.55
C PHE A 542 -27.61 19.12 1.39
N GLU A 543 -27.68 19.90 0.32
CA GLU A 543 -26.79 19.72 -0.86
C GLU A 543 -25.31 19.88 -0.48
N ARG A 544 -24.98 20.83 0.39
CA ARG A 544 -23.60 20.98 0.90
C ARG A 544 -23.12 19.74 1.64
N VAL A 545 -23.89 19.27 2.62
CA VAL A 545 -23.53 18.09 3.42
C VAL A 545 -23.43 16.83 2.55
N TYR A 546 -24.36 16.65 1.62
CA TYR A 546 -24.35 15.53 0.68
C TYR A 546 -23.10 15.56 -0.23
N ASN A 547 -22.72 16.73 -0.73
CA ASN A 547 -21.51 16.91 -1.51
C ASN A 547 -20.23 16.64 -0.69
N LEU A 548 -20.17 17.10 0.55
CA LEU A 548 -19.06 16.81 1.47
C LEU A 548 -18.93 15.31 1.74
N PHE A 549 -20.06 14.61 1.99
CA PHE A 549 -20.09 13.15 2.14
C PHE A 549 -19.58 12.45 0.88
N SER A 550 -20.03 12.87 -0.28
CA SER A 550 -19.66 12.23 -1.57
C SER A 550 -18.17 12.36 -1.88
N LYS A 551 -17.53 13.48 -1.50
CA LYS A 551 -16.11 13.75 -1.73
C LYS A 551 -15.17 13.03 -0.78
N GLN A 552 -15.63 12.59 0.41
CA GLN A 552 -14.75 11.92 1.36
C GLN A 552 -14.11 10.67 0.75
N THR A 553 -12.80 10.54 0.87
CA THR A 553 -12.02 9.42 0.33
C THR A 553 -12.15 8.14 1.14
N TRP A 554 -12.53 8.22 2.44
CA TRP A 554 -12.82 7.05 3.25
C TRP A 554 -14.07 6.31 2.73
N ASN A 555 -13.95 5.02 2.42
CA ASN A 555 -15.00 4.24 1.75
C ASN A 555 -16.05 3.65 2.70
N ASP A 556 -15.66 3.27 3.93
CA ASP A 556 -16.58 2.66 4.92
C ASP A 556 -17.30 3.76 5.70
N LYS A 557 -18.15 4.50 4.98
CA LYS A 557 -18.91 5.65 5.51
C LYS A 557 -20.39 5.55 5.18
N LYS A 558 -21.20 6.13 6.07
CA LYS A 558 -22.62 6.38 5.89
C LYS A 558 -22.96 7.83 6.19
N LEU A 559 -24.07 8.32 5.66
CA LEU A 559 -24.65 9.61 5.99
C LEU A 559 -26.01 9.42 6.65
N CYS A 560 -26.17 9.91 7.88
CA CYS A 560 -27.45 10.04 8.55
C CYS A 560 -27.79 11.54 8.64
N ILE A 561 -28.73 12.01 7.82
CA ILE A 561 -29.09 13.43 7.78
C ILE A 561 -30.47 13.67 8.36
N PHE A 562 -30.57 14.62 9.28
CA PHE A 562 -31.79 14.97 9.97
C PHE A 562 -32.31 16.29 9.40
N LEU A 563 -33.46 16.19 8.76
CA LEU A 563 -34.11 17.31 8.10
C LEU A 563 -35.03 18.02 9.09
N ASP A 564 -34.78 19.32 9.30
CA ASP A 564 -35.75 20.16 10.00
C ASP A 564 -36.91 20.49 9.04
N ASN A 565 -37.94 21.17 9.55
CA ASN A 565 -39.13 21.44 8.78
C ASN A 565 -38.89 22.63 7.83
N PHE A 566 -38.48 22.38 6.59
CA PHE A 566 -38.26 23.37 5.53
C PHE A 566 -38.92 22.93 4.22
N GLU A 567 -39.15 23.86 3.29
CA GLU A 567 -39.79 23.56 2.00
C GLU A 567 -38.97 22.53 1.18
N GLY A 568 -39.61 21.45 0.73
CA GLY A 568 -39.01 20.40 -0.08
C GLY A 568 -38.30 19.26 0.70
N TYR A 569 -38.35 19.26 2.06
CA TYR A 569 -37.72 18.18 2.84
C TYR A 569 -38.34 16.80 2.57
N ILE A 570 -39.63 16.73 2.21
CA ILE A 570 -40.31 15.47 1.85
C ILE A 570 -39.72 14.88 0.56
N ASP A 571 -39.39 15.72 -0.41
CA ASP A 571 -38.75 15.24 -1.65
C ASP A 571 -37.38 14.63 -1.39
N ILE A 572 -36.61 15.20 -0.45
CA ILE A 572 -35.35 14.66 -0.02
C ILE A 572 -35.53 13.28 0.63
N LEU A 573 -36.49 13.11 1.53
CA LEU A 573 -36.84 11.84 2.15
C LEU A 573 -37.17 10.75 1.11
N ASN A 574 -37.87 11.13 0.05
CA ASN A 574 -38.32 10.18 -0.99
C ASN A 574 -37.23 9.80 -1.98
N HIS A 575 -36.26 10.68 -2.28
CA HIS A 575 -35.34 10.49 -3.38
C HIS A 575 -33.91 10.06 -2.94
N TYR A 576 -33.48 10.37 -1.71
CA TYR A 576 -32.07 10.19 -1.29
C TYR A 576 -31.83 9.00 -0.37
N ASN A 577 -32.87 8.33 0.12
CA ASN A 577 -32.71 7.15 0.98
C ASN A 577 -32.18 5.95 0.22
N ASN A 578 -31.01 5.43 0.66
CA ASN A 578 -30.36 4.24 0.11
C ASN A 578 -29.46 3.57 1.18
N ASP A 579 -28.70 2.56 0.81
CA ASP A 579 -27.84 1.80 1.73
C ASP A 579 -26.76 2.65 2.43
N LYS A 580 -26.35 3.78 1.85
CA LYS A 580 -25.30 4.67 2.37
C LYS A 580 -25.80 6.00 2.90
N VAL A 581 -26.97 6.46 2.46
CA VAL A 581 -27.55 7.74 2.84
C VAL A 581 -28.94 7.52 3.42
N ASN A 582 -29.16 7.97 4.62
CA ASN A 582 -30.45 7.85 5.29
C ASN A 582 -30.88 9.24 5.80
N ALA A 583 -32.01 9.69 5.31
CA ALA A 583 -32.66 10.95 5.73
C ALA A 583 -33.76 10.65 6.74
N TYR A 584 -33.83 11.48 7.77
CA TYR A 584 -34.81 11.40 8.86
C TYR A 584 -35.39 12.77 9.13
N VAL A 585 -36.61 12.81 9.70
CA VAL A 585 -37.18 14.06 10.20
C VAL A 585 -36.61 14.35 11.59
N TYR A 586 -36.06 15.55 11.78
CA TYR A 586 -35.33 15.89 13.02
C TYR A 586 -36.23 15.85 14.26
N SER A 587 -37.48 16.35 14.16
CA SER A 587 -38.44 16.33 15.28
C SER A 587 -38.81 14.91 15.75
N TYR A 588 -38.61 13.88 14.91
CA TYR A 588 -38.87 12.49 15.28
C TYR A 588 -37.69 11.81 15.95
N ALA A 589 -36.54 12.47 16.07
CA ALA A 589 -35.33 11.89 16.67
C ALA A 589 -35.55 11.42 18.12
N GLU A 590 -36.49 12.04 18.88
CA GLU A 590 -36.83 11.64 20.24
C GLU A 590 -37.45 10.23 20.36
N PHE A 591 -38.09 9.75 19.27
CA PHE A 591 -38.75 8.44 19.25
C PHE A 591 -37.79 7.28 18.88
N TYR A 592 -36.59 7.56 18.43
CA TYR A 592 -35.64 6.52 18.04
C TYR A 592 -34.80 5.96 19.21
N GLY A 593 -35.05 6.43 20.45
CA GLY A 593 -34.41 5.90 21.65
C GLY A 593 -32.97 6.38 21.85
N LYS A 594 -32.08 5.50 22.31
CA LYS A 594 -30.68 5.88 22.62
C LYS A 594 -29.83 6.01 21.36
N ALA A 595 -29.00 7.04 21.33
CA ALA A 595 -28.07 7.31 20.23
C ALA A 595 -27.12 6.11 19.93
N ALA A 596 -26.58 5.47 20.98
CA ALA A 596 -25.74 4.28 20.82
C ALA A 596 -26.44 3.13 20.08
N SER A 597 -27.71 2.89 20.36
CA SER A 597 -28.51 1.83 19.71
C SER A 597 -28.87 2.20 18.26
N PHE A 598 -29.10 3.48 18.00
CA PHE A 598 -29.43 3.98 16.66
C PHE A 598 -28.24 3.88 15.70
N PHE A 599 -27.05 4.31 16.12
CA PHE A 599 -25.87 4.30 15.28
C PHE A 599 -25.16 2.94 15.25
N GLY A 600 -25.34 2.08 16.28
CA GLY A 600 -24.71 0.76 16.34
C GLY A 600 -23.18 0.81 16.56
N ASP A 601 -22.45 -0.15 16.00
CA ASP A 601 -20.98 -0.22 16.13
C ASP A 601 -20.28 0.63 15.07
N THR A 602 -20.41 1.96 15.21
CA THR A 602 -19.80 2.94 14.31
C THR A 602 -19.12 4.07 15.07
N TYR A 603 -18.35 4.89 14.37
CA TYR A 603 -17.98 6.23 14.83
C TYR A 603 -18.95 7.25 14.26
N VAL A 604 -19.41 8.18 15.09
CA VAL A 604 -20.33 9.27 14.73
C VAL A 604 -19.51 10.53 14.53
N CYS A 605 -19.61 11.15 13.36
CA CYS A 605 -18.92 12.38 12.98
C CYS A 605 -19.95 13.45 12.59
N TYR A 606 -20.10 14.48 13.42
CA TYR A 606 -21.05 15.57 13.10
C TYR A 606 -20.44 16.50 12.06
N ILE A 607 -21.21 16.82 11.02
CA ILE A 607 -20.85 17.74 9.95
C ILE A 607 -21.67 19.01 10.10
N ASN A 608 -20.99 20.10 10.42
CA ASN A 608 -21.60 21.42 10.42
C ASN A 608 -21.68 21.96 8.99
N PRO A 609 -22.88 22.32 8.45
CA PRO A 609 -23.00 22.84 7.08
C PRO A 609 -22.23 24.14 6.81
N ASN A 610 -21.79 24.84 7.86
CA ASN A 610 -21.06 26.11 7.76
C ASN A 610 -19.54 25.98 7.89
N ASP A 611 -19.02 24.77 8.02
CA ASP A 611 -17.60 24.48 8.09
C ASP A 611 -17.11 23.80 6.80
N HIS A 612 -15.81 23.90 6.54
CA HIS A 612 -15.18 23.21 5.42
C HIS A 612 -14.55 21.89 5.88
N TYR A 613 -14.80 20.84 5.10
CA TYR A 613 -14.24 19.51 5.30
C TYR A 613 -13.59 19.05 3.99
N GLY A 614 -12.27 18.93 3.98
CA GLY A 614 -11.47 18.41 2.86
C GLY A 614 -11.76 16.92 2.63
N GLU A 615 -11.39 16.41 1.47
CA GLU A 615 -11.72 15.04 1.05
C GLU A 615 -11.09 13.95 1.94
N ASN A 616 -9.97 14.23 2.60
CA ASN A 616 -9.25 13.29 3.47
C ASN A 616 -9.62 13.43 4.97
N TYR A 617 -10.59 14.28 5.32
CA TYR A 617 -10.96 14.53 6.72
C TYR A 617 -11.32 13.25 7.48
N LEU A 618 -12.20 12.41 6.93
CA LEU A 618 -12.57 11.13 7.55
C LEU A 618 -11.42 10.12 7.51
N LEU A 619 -10.64 10.11 6.43
CA LEU A 619 -9.53 9.18 6.26
C LEU A 619 -8.49 9.34 7.36
N ASP A 620 -8.08 10.59 7.65
CA ASP A 620 -7.07 10.88 8.66
C ASP A 620 -7.50 10.42 10.05
N MET A 621 -8.78 10.66 10.40
CA MET A 621 -9.34 10.20 11.67
C MET A 621 -9.54 8.68 11.72
N ALA A 622 -9.97 8.04 10.62
CA ALA A 622 -10.12 6.59 10.55
C ALA A 622 -8.78 5.85 10.73
N ILE A 623 -7.70 6.38 10.15
CA ILE A 623 -6.34 5.89 10.36
C ILE A 623 -5.95 6.01 11.83
N ALA A 624 -6.29 7.10 12.49
CA ALA A 624 -5.93 7.35 13.89
C ALA A 624 -6.56 6.35 14.88
N ILE A 625 -7.67 5.71 14.52
CA ILE A 625 -8.24 4.61 15.33
C ILE A 625 -7.20 3.50 15.56
N GLU A 626 -6.38 3.21 14.55
CA GLU A 626 -5.45 2.06 14.58
C GLU A 626 -4.31 2.23 15.60
N TYR A 627 -3.82 3.44 15.78
CA TYR A 627 -2.67 3.69 16.63
C TYR A 627 -2.99 4.39 17.95
N SER A 628 -4.08 5.17 18.03
CA SER A 628 -4.46 5.85 19.26
C SER A 628 -5.33 4.96 20.18
N HIS A 629 -6.10 4.05 19.57
CA HIS A 629 -7.11 3.25 20.26
C HIS A 629 -8.07 4.13 21.08
N SER A 630 -8.40 5.31 20.56
CA SER A 630 -9.27 6.30 21.23
C SER A 630 -10.72 6.15 20.82
N GLU A 631 -11.63 6.41 21.77
CA GLU A 631 -13.05 6.45 21.49
C GLU A 631 -13.49 7.79 20.89
N ILE A 632 -12.70 8.84 21.07
CA ILE A 632 -12.95 10.17 20.52
C ILE A 632 -11.68 10.65 19.81
N ILE A 633 -11.82 10.99 18.53
CA ILE A 633 -10.70 11.41 17.67
C ILE A 633 -11.12 12.68 16.95
N GLY A 634 -10.25 13.67 16.92
CA GLY A 634 -10.59 14.94 16.28
C GLY A 634 -9.40 15.83 16.06
N LYS A 635 -9.68 17.09 15.73
CA LYS A 635 -8.69 18.12 15.46
C LYS A 635 -8.82 19.20 16.54
N SER A 636 -7.95 19.11 17.57
CA SER A 636 -7.79 20.16 18.57
C SER A 636 -7.14 21.37 17.90
N ASN A 637 -6.01 21.17 17.24
CA ASN A 637 -5.45 22.15 16.33
C ASN A 637 -6.26 22.21 15.02
N LYS A 638 -6.62 23.41 14.57
CA LYS A 638 -7.43 23.63 13.39
C LYS A 638 -7.33 25.08 12.89
N TYR A 639 -7.71 25.26 11.64
CA TYR A 639 -7.89 26.58 11.07
C TYR A 639 -9.31 27.12 11.35
N CYS A 640 -9.40 28.39 11.73
CA CYS A 640 -10.64 29.13 11.86
C CYS A 640 -10.62 30.30 10.88
N PHE A 641 -11.71 30.48 10.12
CA PHE A 641 -11.85 31.64 9.25
C PHE A 641 -12.54 32.78 10.00
N LYS A 642 -11.82 33.90 10.24
CA LYS A 642 -12.32 35.09 10.90
C LYS A 642 -11.71 36.32 10.23
N ASN A 643 -12.50 37.38 10.07
CA ASN A 643 -12.06 38.67 9.50
C ASN A 643 -11.32 38.53 8.14
N ASN A 644 -11.77 37.61 7.27
CA ASN A 644 -11.17 37.29 5.98
C ASN A 644 -9.78 36.66 6.06
N GLU A 645 -9.39 36.12 7.20
CA GLU A 645 -8.10 35.43 7.39
C GLU A 645 -8.30 34.04 7.97
N PHE A 646 -7.38 33.14 7.63
CA PHE A 646 -7.27 31.82 8.25
C PHE A 646 -6.35 31.94 9.46
N ILE A 647 -6.89 31.66 10.63
CA ILE A 647 -6.16 31.72 11.90
C ILE A 647 -5.96 30.29 12.40
N ASP A 648 -4.70 29.93 12.65
CA ASP A 648 -4.31 28.71 13.31
C ASP A 648 -4.44 28.90 14.84
N ASN A 649 -5.06 27.98 15.56
CA ASN A 649 -5.16 28.05 17.01
C ASN A 649 -3.95 27.47 17.74
N ASP A 650 -2.94 27.00 16.99
CA ASP A 650 -1.59 26.58 17.46
C ASP A 650 -1.61 25.60 18.65
N GLU A 651 -2.55 24.63 18.62
CA GLU A 651 -2.58 23.55 19.59
C GLU A 651 -1.74 22.35 19.15
N ASP A 652 -1.47 21.44 20.09
CA ASP A 652 -0.69 20.24 19.82
C ASP A 652 -1.43 19.24 18.92
N GLU A 653 -0.69 18.63 18.00
CA GLU A 653 -1.14 17.59 17.09
C GLU A 653 -0.54 16.24 17.47
N TYR A 654 -1.25 15.16 17.13
CA TYR A 654 -0.87 13.76 17.41
C TYR A 654 -0.61 13.49 18.91
N VAL A 655 -1.47 14.03 19.75
CA VAL A 655 -1.41 13.89 21.21
C VAL A 655 -2.75 13.51 21.82
N PHE A 656 -2.70 12.91 23.01
CA PHE A 656 -3.89 12.72 23.83
C PHE A 656 -4.27 14.05 24.49
N VAL A 657 -5.55 14.40 24.42
CA VAL A 657 -6.09 15.68 24.91
C VAL A 657 -7.25 15.47 25.87
N MET A 658 -7.58 16.49 26.65
CA MET A 658 -8.73 16.44 27.57
C MET A 658 -10.00 17.00 26.96
N ASN A 659 -9.89 17.56 25.77
CA ASN A 659 -10.93 18.33 25.14
C ASN A 659 -10.93 18.19 23.62
N LEU A 660 -12.12 17.99 23.02
CA LEU A 660 -12.35 18.03 21.57
C LEU A 660 -13.75 18.56 21.30
N GLU A 661 -13.92 19.29 20.22
CA GLU A 661 -15.20 19.82 19.76
C GLU A 661 -15.90 18.88 18.78
N PRO A 662 -17.22 18.66 18.89
CA PRO A 662 -17.98 17.77 17.99
C PRO A 662 -17.80 18.06 16.50
N HIS A 663 -17.77 19.34 16.09
CA HIS A 663 -17.70 19.72 14.68
C HIS A 663 -16.36 19.34 14.01
N SER A 664 -15.30 19.20 14.80
CA SER A 664 -13.98 18.79 14.29
C SER A 664 -13.57 17.39 14.73
N SER A 665 -14.54 16.54 15.14
CA SER A 665 -14.23 15.24 15.75
C SER A 665 -15.23 14.15 15.37
N MET A 666 -14.84 12.92 15.64
CA MET A 666 -15.73 11.75 15.66
C MET A 666 -15.69 11.06 17.03
N ILE A 667 -16.79 10.44 17.40
CA ILE A 667 -16.99 9.76 18.68
C ILE A 667 -17.54 8.36 18.45
N LYS A 668 -17.02 7.35 19.17
CA LYS A 668 -17.55 5.99 19.11
C LYS A 668 -18.99 5.94 19.62
N ALA A 669 -19.92 5.45 18.81
CA ALA A 669 -21.35 5.47 19.14
C ALA A 669 -21.68 4.75 20.46
N SER A 670 -20.95 3.70 20.84
CA SER A 670 -21.19 2.93 22.06
C SER A 670 -21.10 3.75 23.35
N ILE A 671 -20.43 4.91 23.34
CA ILE A 671 -20.32 5.79 24.52
C ILE A 671 -21.37 6.89 24.56
N LEU A 672 -22.21 7.06 23.52
CA LEU A 672 -23.33 8.00 23.46
C LEU A 672 -24.53 7.42 24.23
N LYS A 673 -24.64 7.73 25.51
CA LYS A 673 -25.68 7.16 26.41
C LYS A 673 -27.00 7.88 26.36
N GLU A 674 -27.01 9.08 25.80
CA GLU A 674 -28.14 9.99 25.71
C GLU A 674 -29.21 9.49 24.73
N ASN A 675 -30.44 10.04 24.85
CA ASN A 675 -31.45 9.94 23.81
C ASN A 675 -30.95 10.58 22.50
N LEU A 676 -31.37 10.04 21.35
CA LEU A 676 -30.90 10.50 20.04
C LEU A 676 -31.11 12.00 19.82
N PHE A 677 -32.29 12.54 20.15
CA PHE A 677 -32.58 13.97 19.99
C PHE A 677 -31.64 14.84 20.82
N LYS A 678 -31.42 14.48 22.09
CA LYS A 678 -30.48 15.18 22.96
C LYS A 678 -29.02 15.07 22.44
N CYS A 679 -28.62 13.91 21.96
CA CYS A 679 -27.33 13.73 21.33
C CYS A 679 -27.13 14.64 20.12
N LEU A 680 -28.09 14.67 19.20
CA LEU A 680 -28.07 15.54 18.02
C LEU A 680 -28.02 17.03 18.38
N SER A 681 -28.80 17.45 19.40
CA SER A 681 -28.75 18.83 19.91
C SER A 681 -27.39 19.20 20.45
N ASP A 682 -26.76 18.33 21.26
CA ASP A 682 -25.44 18.57 21.83
C ASP A 682 -24.33 18.61 20.75
N LEU A 683 -24.41 17.74 19.71
CA LEU A 683 -23.51 17.74 18.57
C LEU A 683 -23.66 19.01 17.72
N LYS A 684 -24.91 19.41 17.43
CA LYS A 684 -25.24 20.63 16.68
C LYS A 684 -24.75 21.89 17.38
N GLU A 685 -24.95 21.97 18.70
CA GLU A 685 -24.52 23.12 19.54
C GLU A 685 -22.99 23.08 19.83
N ASN A 686 -22.27 22.18 19.22
CA ASN A 686 -20.82 21.99 19.40
C ASN A 686 -20.39 21.79 20.87
N LYS A 687 -21.22 21.13 21.69
CA LYS A 687 -20.95 20.90 23.10
C LYS A 687 -19.79 19.94 23.28
N ASN A 688 -18.76 20.49 23.83
CA ASN A 688 -17.46 19.88 24.03
C ASN A 688 -17.48 18.44 24.61
N PHE A 689 -16.59 17.58 24.13
CA PHE A 689 -16.43 16.20 24.59
C PHE A 689 -15.61 16.04 25.86
N ASN A 690 -15.17 17.13 26.52
CA ASN A 690 -14.41 17.06 27.77
C ASN A 690 -15.14 16.27 28.87
N ARG A 691 -16.48 16.19 28.83
CA ARG A 691 -17.32 15.41 29.74
C ARG A 691 -17.03 13.89 29.74
N TYR A 692 -16.45 13.37 28.67
CA TYR A 692 -16.10 11.94 28.55
C TYR A 692 -14.74 11.61 29.17
N PHE A 693 -13.85 12.59 29.26
CA PHE A 693 -12.52 12.40 29.83
C PHE A 693 -12.53 11.90 31.30
N PRO A 694 -13.32 12.50 32.23
CA PRO A 694 -13.41 12.00 33.60
C PRO A 694 -14.06 10.61 33.73
N GLN A 695 -14.73 10.13 32.66
CA GLN A 695 -15.31 8.78 32.59
C GLN A 695 -14.30 7.73 32.14
N GLY A 696 -13.04 8.09 31.90
CA GLY A 696 -11.96 7.21 31.47
C GLY A 696 -11.84 7.01 29.96
N HIS A 697 -12.60 7.77 29.13
CA HIS A 697 -12.49 7.70 27.69
C HIS A 697 -11.28 8.49 27.17
N LYS A 698 -10.61 7.94 26.15
CA LYS A 698 -9.45 8.57 25.54
C LYS A 698 -9.87 9.49 24.41
N LEU A 699 -9.36 10.74 24.44
CA LEU A 699 -9.50 11.73 23.39
C LEU A 699 -8.16 11.94 22.72
N PHE A 700 -8.11 11.90 21.39
CA PHE A 700 -6.88 12.02 20.61
C PHE A 700 -7.00 13.09 19.54
N SER A 701 -6.05 14.04 19.51
CA SER A 701 -5.92 15.06 18.48
C SER A 701 -5.02 14.56 17.34
N VAL A 702 -5.53 14.64 16.10
CA VAL A 702 -4.73 14.38 14.88
C VAL A 702 -4.15 15.70 14.32
N ASP A 703 -3.81 15.75 13.04
CA ASP A 703 -3.35 16.94 12.33
C ASP A 703 -4.45 18.01 12.18
N LYS A 704 -4.03 19.25 11.82
CA LYS A 704 -4.95 20.40 11.65
C LYS A 704 -5.56 20.56 10.26
N PHE A 705 -5.15 19.74 9.29
CA PHE A 705 -5.52 19.89 7.89
C PHE A 705 -6.88 19.26 7.57
N ASN A 706 -7.44 19.54 6.39
CA ASN A 706 -8.73 19.04 5.92
C ASN A 706 -9.94 19.46 6.77
N TYR A 707 -9.82 20.49 7.63
CA TYR A 707 -10.93 21.09 8.36
C TYR A 707 -10.68 22.58 8.60
N ILE A 708 -11.69 23.42 8.30
CA ILE A 708 -11.64 24.86 8.58
C ILE A 708 -12.98 25.27 9.17
N GLN A 709 -12.95 25.81 10.36
CA GLN A 709 -14.13 26.27 11.07
C GLN A 709 -14.65 27.61 10.50
N ASN A 710 -15.96 27.76 10.36
CA ASN A 710 -16.67 28.96 9.85
C ASN A 710 -16.24 29.34 8.42
N PHE A 711 -16.00 28.34 7.57
CA PHE A 711 -15.63 28.56 6.17
C PHE A 711 -16.40 27.63 5.23
N ILE A 712 -16.90 28.19 4.15
CA ILE A 712 -17.57 27.43 3.10
C ILE A 712 -16.80 27.60 1.79
N SER A 713 -16.31 26.51 1.22
CA SER A 713 -15.70 26.51 -0.10
C SER A 713 -16.34 25.46 -1.02
N LYS A 714 -16.47 25.79 -2.30
CA LYS A 714 -16.87 24.84 -3.35
C LYS A 714 -15.65 24.14 -3.98
N GLN A 715 -14.44 24.66 -3.76
CA GLN A 715 -13.18 24.15 -4.31
C GLN A 715 -12.21 23.79 -3.18
N PRO A 716 -11.25 22.88 -3.45
CA PRO A 716 -10.17 22.59 -2.51
C PRO A 716 -9.41 23.87 -2.13
N VAL A 717 -8.96 23.93 -0.89
CA VAL A 717 -8.15 25.04 -0.36
C VAL A 717 -6.74 24.55 -0.07
N ILE A 718 -5.79 25.48 0.13
CA ILE A 718 -4.38 25.17 0.36
C ILE A 718 -4.15 24.24 1.58
N TYR A 719 -5.11 24.20 2.50
CA TYR A 719 -5.07 23.36 3.71
C TYR A 719 -5.76 22.00 3.54
N ASP A 720 -6.25 21.67 2.35
CA ASP A 720 -6.71 20.34 1.98
C ASP A 720 -5.50 19.50 1.51
N LEU A 721 -4.85 18.85 2.46
CA LEU A 721 -3.65 18.05 2.22
C LEU A 721 -3.96 16.56 2.10
#